data_b7180e28708552d9a0e4dc094e40913c
#
_entry.id   b7180e28708552d9a0e4dc094e40913c
#
_cell.length_a   1.000
_cell.length_b   1.000
_cell.length_c   1.000
_cell.angle_alpha   90.00
_cell.angle_beta   90.00
_cell.angle_gamma   90.00
#
_symmetry.space_group_name_H-M   'P 1'
#
loop_
_entity.id
_entity.type
_entity.pdbx_description
1 polymer ?
#
loop_
_entity_poly.entity_id
_entity_poly.type
_entity_poly.pdbx_seq_one_letter_code
_entity_poly.pdbx_strand_id
1 'polypeptide(L)'
;MSKRTAAALALLLTLLCGCGKKAVATAEEPSFTEDSSAPAPAAEGPVISEVMSRNHSIPIEGLLPDWVELYNPYEKPISLGGLSLGKSEDGAKAAALPAVTMEAGAYLLLTEQELDFRLSKDGDSLYLFDSNGNTLDSMSIPALQGNESFTRESGIVGYPSPGKANIPENAGGSPVPCGLILSEVCTANAGGFSWNLYDTSDWVEVRNISAEPITLSDYYLSDDNDELKLYRLPNEVLQPGACRLIILTEGKVPFSLNAGGEVLYLCDEQGLIRDVLDIPLIPANCSMGREDGTVLYYATPTPGSPNSGGYETMCGQPVISVASGWYDSPFTVTLSGEGEIYYTTNGTLPDRSAKLYQGEEIPVEQSMSLRARCFDGDRIPGKTVTANYFFNTLPLTLDIVKISMDQREATAVLTKGSVAKTSASIALYVDGVEQFSEPCGISVQGSGSRIYEKLSYQIDFRSRYGDTALRYKLFDKLEQEEFTTIALRSGSQDQCAACMRDEIISDIFFDCSDNLLTFCYRPVSLYVNEDYKGVYYIRERCKAATIAYRYGVSKDTAYIERNVASPNIGVSYGAELAELQRYIRGHDLSKSECYEYVRRRLNIESLIDFYIALMWSNNFDFNNIRFFRCDADNGRWQLILYDSDVAFYKSNAGWVRTVYRLYLAMLQSFMRNAEFKEQFTLRMGELFRTALDEQTVIERVRALESIIDNDMHYNCALYPGVISYEKWKRSVNELCSREGSGIEGNNYNVAMQFISCTPLSDELIQRAFGEPEE
;
A
#
# COMPACT_ATOMS: atom_id res chain seq x y z
N MET A 1 -15.93 39.92 -7.84
CA MET A 1 -17.35 39.59 -7.60
C MET A 1 -17.98 39.21 -8.93
N SER A 2 -18.09 37.96 -9.26
CA SER A 2 -18.66 37.49 -10.53
C SER A 2 -19.63 36.34 -10.22
N LYS A 3 -20.79 36.46 -10.87
CA LYS A 3 -22.00 35.66 -10.76
C LYS A 3 -21.77 34.16 -11.04
N ARG A 4 -21.42 33.35 -10.03
CA ARG A 4 -21.42 31.86 -10.10
C ARG A 4 -21.64 31.17 -8.75
N THR A 5 -22.41 31.78 -7.83
CA THR A 5 -22.70 31.18 -6.49
C THR A 5 -24.19 31.29 -6.14
N ALA A 6 -25.08 31.01 -7.09
CA ALA A 6 -26.51 31.06 -6.85
C ALA A 6 -27.33 29.93 -7.50
N ALA A 7 -26.75 28.74 -7.69
CA ALA A 7 -27.46 27.60 -8.28
C ALA A 7 -27.35 26.29 -7.48
N ALA A 8 -26.79 26.29 -6.27
CA ALA A 8 -26.61 25.08 -5.47
C ALA A 8 -27.40 25.06 -4.13
N LEU A 9 -28.33 25.95 -3.93
CA LEU A 9 -29.11 26.04 -2.67
C LEU A 9 -30.64 25.93 -2.83
N ALA A 10 -31.13 25.37 -3.92
CA ALA A 10 -32.56 25.24 -4.20
C ALA A 10 -33.09 23.81 -4.37
N LEU A 11 -32.32 22.77 -3.94
CA LEU A 11 -32.75 21.37 -4.06
C LEU A 11 -32.68 20.57 -2.74
N LEU A 12 -32.73 21.20 -1.58
CA LEU A 12 -32.70 20.50 -0.28
C LEU A 12 -33.80 20.92 0.70
N LEU A 13 -34.99 21.32 0.22
CA LEU A 13 -36.09 21.73 1.11
C LEU A 13 -37.49 21.33 0.60
N THR A 14 -37.66 20.07 0.15
CA THR A 14 -39.02 19.47 -0.02
C THR A 14 -38.96 17.96 0.15
N LEU A 15 -38.80 17.48 1.38
CA LEU A 15 -39.13 16.09 1.75
C LEU A 15 -39.22 15.96 3.29
N LEU A 16 -40.17 16.63 3.90
CA LEU A 16 -40.70 16.29 5.22
C LEU A 16 -42.14 16.78 5.28
N CYS A 17 -43.08 15.89 5.01
CA CYS A 17 -44.42 15.76 5.61
C CYS A 17 -45.30 14.85 4.73
N GLY A 18 -45.75 13.75 5.29
CA GLY A 18 -46.78 12.93 4.65
C GLY A 18 -46.80 11.50 5.17
N CYS A 19 -47.27 11.29 6.40
CA CYS A 19 -47.77 10.00 6.86
C CYS A 19 -49.00 9.57 6.05
N GLY A 20 -48.95 8.39 5.42
CA GLY A 20 -50.11 7.79 4.76
C GLY A 20 -49.88 6.33 4.48
N LYS A 21 -50.49 5.47 5.29
CA LYS A 21 -50.55 4.00 5.06
C LYS A 21 -51.07 3.70 3.66
N LYS A 22 -50.37 2.90 2.87
CA LYS A 22 -50.99 2.08 1.81
C LYS A 22 -50.23 0.76 1.61
N ALA A 23 -51.07 -0.25 1.51
CA ALA A 23 -50.98 -1.65 1.21
C ALA A 23 -49.75 -2.16 0.42
N VAL A 24 -49.30 -3.33 0.85
CA VAL A 24 -48.41 -4.26 0.14
C VAL A 24 -49.07 -4.62 -1.20
N ALA A 25 -48.40 -4.29 -2.30
CA ALA A 25 -48.65 -4.86 -3.60
C ALA A 25 -47.48 -5.78 -3.95
N THR A 26 -47.80 -7.05 -4.11
CA THR A 26 -46.94 -8.09 -4.66
C THR A 26 -46.47 -7.67 -6.06
N ALA A 27 -45.15 -7.64 -6.28
CA ALA A 27 -44.59 -7.46 -7.62
C ALA A 27 -44.86 -8.75 -8.42
N GLU A 28 -45.63 -8.60 -9.50
CA GLU A 28 -45.77 -9.62 -10.55
C GLU A 28 -44.45 -9.65 -11.37
N GLU A 29 -43.99 -10.88 -11.59
CA GLU A 29 -42.91 -11.15 -12.58
C GLU A 29 -43.41 -10.72 -13.98
N PRO A 30 -42.54 -10.14 -14.82
CA PRO A 30 -42.90 -9.85 -16.19
C PRO A 30 -43.04 -11.17 -16.96
N SER A 31 -44.25 -11.52 -17.30
CA SER A 31 -44.56 -12.60 -18.24
C SER A 31 -44.05 -12.22 -19.64
N PHE A 32 -43.08 -12.94 -20.16
CA PHE A 32 -42.73 -12.91 -21.58
C PHE A 32 -43.89 -13.54 -22.36
N THR A 33 -44.60 -12.76 -23.13
CA THR A 33 -45.47 -13.24 -24.17
C THR A 33 -44.61 -13.66 -25.36
N GLU A 34 -44.63 -14.95 -25.69
CA GLU A 34 -44.16 -15.47 -26.97
C GLU A 34 -44.91 -14.80 -28.11
N ASP A 35 -44.23 -13.90 -28.82
CA ASP A 35 -44.75 -13.42 -30.10
C ASP A 35 -44.22 -14.39 -31.19
N SER A 36 -45.07 -15.33 -31.57
CA SER A 36 -44.81 -16.31 -32.63
C SER A 36 -45.01 -15.69 -34.02
N SER A 37 -44.05 -14.91 -34.47
CA SER A 37 -43.82 -14.69 -35.89
C SER A 37 -42.39 -15.16 -36.21
N ALA A 38 -42.30 -16.37 -36.81
CA ALA A 38 -41.06 -16.91 -37.27
C ALA A 38 -40.40 -15.91 -38.25
N PRO A 39 -39.20 -15.42 -38.00
CA PRO A 39 -38.46 -14.66 -38.99
C PRO A 39 -38.06 -15.58 -40.18
N ALA A 40 -37.95 -14.99 -41.38
CA ALA A 40 -37.44 -15.66 -42.52
C ALA A 40 -36.09 -16.36 -42.24
N PRO A 41 -35.73 -17.48 -42.89
CA PRO A 41 -34.50 -18.18 -42.60
C PRO A 41 -33.33 -17.23 -42.73
N ALA A 42 -32.65 -16.97 -41.58
CA ALA A 42 -31.43 -16.19 -41.54
C ALA A 42 -30.39 -16.81 -42.49
N ALA A 43 -29.61 -15.97 -43.16
CA ALA A 43 -28.49 -16.46 -43.98
C ALA A 43 -27.58 -17.33 -43.10
N GLU A 44 -27.17 -18.51 -43.63
CA GLU A 44 -26.33 -19.46 -42.91
C GLU A 44 -24.97 -18.83 -42.59
N GLY A 45 -24.62 -18.66 -41.33
CA GLY A 45 -23.35 -18.12 -40.85
C GLY A 45 -22.98 -18.66 -39.48
N PRO A 46 -21.75 -18.46 -38.98
CA PRO A 46 -21.40 -18.81 -37.61
C PRO A 46 -22.16 -17.91 -36.63
N VAL A 47 -22.22 -18.35 -35.39
CA VAL A 47 -22.76 -17.55 -34.29
C VAL A 47 -21.64 -17.11 -33.35
N ILE A 48 -21.80 -15.96 -32.70
CA ILE A 48 -20.89 -15.52 -31.64
C ILE A 48 -21.22 -16.39 -30.41
N SER A 49 -20.25 -17.20 -29.97
CA SER A 49 -20.39 -18.22 -28.95
C SER A 49 -20.02 -17.66 -27.56
N GLU A 50 -18.83 -17.09 -27.45
CA GLU A 50 -18.26 -16.62 -26.21
C GLU A 50 -17.40 -15.34 -26.43
N VAL A 51 -17.37 -14.44 -25.45
CA VAL A 51 -16.59 -13.19 -25.52
C VAL A 51 -15.92 -12.91 -24.17
N MET A 52 -14.63 -12.58 -24.21
CA MET A 52 -13.83 -12.20 -23.04
C MET A 52 -13.18 -10.84 -23.29
N SER A 53 -13.50 -9.83 -22.45
CA SER A 53 -13.02 -8.45 -22.59
C SER A 53 -12.03 -8.02 -21.48
N ARG A 54 -11.62 -8.96 -20.61
CA ARG A 54 -10.61 -8.74 -19.55
C ARG A 54 -9.84 -10.04 -19.29
N ASN A 55 -8.96 -10.41 -20.21
CA ASN A 55 -8.17 -11.63 -20.09
C ASN A 55 -6.87 -11.38 -19.31
N HIS A 56 -6.80 -11.83 -18.08
CA HIS A 56 -5.60 -11.68 -17.22
C HIS A 56 -4.85 -13.01 -16.98
N SER A 57 -5.46 -14.17 -17.30
CA SER A 57 -4.87 -15.46 -16.93
C SER A 57 -4.91 -16.55 -17.98
N ILE A 58 -5.67 -16.38 -19.07
CA ILE A 58 -5.84 -17.44 -20.10
C ILE A 58 -4.95 -17.13 -21.31
N PRO A 59 -3.81 -17.84 -21.47
CA PRO A 59 -2.90 -17.57 -22.57
C PRO A 59 -3.45 -18.08 -23.89
N ILE A 60 -3.52 -17.22 -24.89
CA ILE A 60 -3.76 -17.55 -26.29
C ILE A 60 -2.44 -17.32 -27.04
N GLU A 61 -1.82 -18.38 -27.55
CA GLU A 61 -0.50 -18.35 -28.22
C GLU A 61 0.60 -17.67 -27.37
N GLY A 62 0.52 -17.78 -26.02
CA GLY A 62 1.50 -17.23 -25.07
C GLY A 62 1.30 -15.74 -24.71
N LEU A 63 0.25 -15.11 -25.21
CA LEU A 63 -0.21 -13.76 -24.86
C LEU A 63 -1.52 -13.85 -24.09
N LEU A 64 -1.97 -12.73 -23.49
CA LEU A 64 -3.25 -12.61 -22.78
C LEU A 64 -4.18 -11.61 -23.47
N PRO A 65 -4.51 -11.82 -24.78
CA PRO A 65 -5.40 -10.92 -25.51
C PRO A 65 -6.86 -11.11 -25.06
N ASP A 66 -7.66 -10.08 -25.18
CA ASP A 66 -9.12 -10.22 -25.22
C ASP A 66 -9.54 -10.92 -26.52
N TRP A 67 -10.68 -11.61 -26.50
CA TRP A 67 -11.06 -12.43 -27.65
C TRP A 67 -12.57 -12.57 -27.83
N VAL A 68 -12.95 -12.91 -29.06
CA VAL A 68 -14.31 -13.30 -29.47
C VAL A 68 -14.24 -14.69 -30.06
N GLU A 69 -15.14 -15.57 -29.68
CA GLU A 69 -15.26 -16.91 -30.24
C GLU A 69 -16.48 -17.01 -31.15
N LEU A 70 -16.27 -17.62 -32.31
CA LEU A 70 -17.31 -17.99 -33.24
C LEU A 70 -17.52 -19.51 -33.23
N TYR A 71 -18.76 -19.95 -33.31
CA TYR A 71 -19.15 -21.37 -33.38
C TYR A 71 -19.90 -21.66 -34.69
N ASN A 72 -19.58 -22.77 -35.34
CA ASN A 72 -20.34 -23.28 -36.47
C ASN A 72 -21.46 -24.23 -35.97
N PRO A 73 -22.73 -23.80 -35.91
CA PRO A 73 -23.81 -24.63 -35.39
C PRO A 73 -24.37 -25.66 -36.40
N TYR A 74 -23.83 -25.70 -37.63
CA TYR A 74 -24.34 -26.53 -38.72
C TYR A 74 -23.59 -27.85 -38.83
N GLU A 75 -24.25 -28.86 -39.38
CA GLU A 75 -23.63 -30.17 -39.70
C GLU A 75 -22.78 -30.16 -41.00
N LYS A 76 -22.41 -28.98 -41.50
CA LYS A 76 -21.60 -28.78 -42.71
C LYS A 76 -20.57 -27.68 -42.50
N PRO A 77 -19.43 -27.72 -43.22
CA PRO A 77 -18.47 -26.63 -43.21
C PRO A 77 -19.08 -25.31 -43.70
N ILE A 78 -18.67 -24.18 -43.10
CA ILE A 78 -19.02 -22.82 -43.53
C ILE A 78 -17.76 -22.00 -43.80
N SER A 79 -17.79 -21.15 -44.84
CA SER A 79 -16.69 -20.25 -45.15
C SER A 79 -16.89 -18.91 -44.48
N LEU A 80 -15.83 -18.38 -43.84
CA LEU A 80 -15.82 -17.04 -43.26
C LEU A 80 -15.39 -15.95 -44.25
N GLY A 81 -14.98 -16.33 -45.47
CA GLY A 81 -14.57 -15.37 -46.48
C GLY A 81 -15.68 -14.40 -46.87
N GLY A 82 -15.45 -13.11 -46.68
CA GLY A 82 -16.40 -12.03 -46.95
C GLY A 82 -17.31 -11.68 -45.77
N LEU A 83 -17.19 -12.36 -44.63
CA LEU A 83 -17.85 -11.97 -43.41
C LEU A 83 -17.04 -10.90 -42.64
N SER A 84 -17.70 -10.12 -41.80
CA SER A 84 -17.06 -9.14 -40.97
C SER A 84 -17.71 -9.04 -39.60
N LEU A 85 -16.92 -8.65 -38.56
CA LEU A 85 -17.37 -8.48 -37.18
C LEU A 85 -17.13 -7.03 -36.72
N GLY A 86 -18.09 -6.40 -36.12
CA GLY A 86 -17.99 -5.01 -35.65
C GLY A 86 -18.79 -4.73 -34.40
N LYS A 87 -18.61 -3.51 -33.85
CA LYS A 87 -19.25 -3.06 -32.61
C LYS A 87 -20.48 -2.18 -32.86
N SER A 88 -20.82 -1.90 -34.10
CA SER A 88 -21.88 -0.97 -34.51
C SER A 88 -22.83 -1.67 -35.47
N GLU A 89 -24.14 -1.51 -35.25
CA GLU A 89 -25.22 -2.16 -36.04
C GLU A 89 -25.19 -1.74 -37.51
N ASP A 90 -24.64 -0.58 -37.86
CA ASP A 90 -24.48 -0.09 -39.21
C ASP A 90 -23.22 -0.66 -39.92
N GLY A 91 -22.47 -1.54 -39.26
CA GLY A 91 -21.25 -2.14 -39.79
C GLY A 91 -20.07 -1.16 -39.93
N ALA A 92 -20.18 0.06 -39.37
CA ALA A 92 -19.09 1.03 -39.42
C ALA A 92 -17.84 0.49 -38.72
N LYS A 93 -16.70 0.42 -39.43
CA LYS A 93 -15.43 -0.13 -38.94
C LYS A 93 -15.48 -1.60 -38.56
N ALA A 94 -16.35 -2.41 -39.18
CA ALA A 94 -16.31 -3.86 -38.98
C ALA A 94 -15.01 -4.44 -39.55
N ALA A 95 -14.34 -5.31 -38.80
CA ALA A 95 -13.15 -6.03 -39.19
C ALA A 95 -13.53 -7.20 -40.10
N ALA A 96 -12.84 -7.35 -41.23
CA ALA A 96 -13.03 -8.51 -42.10
C ALA A 96 -12.51 -9.77 -41.42
N LEU A 97 -13.28 -10.85 -41.41
CA LEU A 97 -12.87 -12.12 -40.86
C LEU A 97 -11.86 -12.82 -41.76
N PRO A 98 -11.00 -13.70 -41.20
CA PRO A 98 -10.05 -14.48 -42.01
C PRO A 98 -10.80 -15.38 -42.99
N ALA A 99 -10.27 -15.50 -44.25
CA ALA A 99 -10.87 -16.31 -45.28
C ALA A 99 -10.58 -17.81 -45.04
N VAL A 100 -11.08 -18.36 -43.96
CA VAL A 100 -10.92 -19.77 -43.56
C VAL A 100 -12.28 -20.47 -43.61
N THR A 101 -12.27 -21.81 -43.59
CA THR A 101 -13.47 -22.65 -43.51
C THR A 101 -13.54 -23.23 -42.11
N MET A 102 -14.68 -23.04 -41.42
CA MET A 102 -14.98 -23.69 -40.14
C MET A 102 -15.71 -25.01 -40.41
N GLU A 103 -15.14 -26.11 -39.95
CA GLU A 103 -15.77 -27.43 -40.04
C GLU A 103 -17.07 -27.48 -39.20
N ALA A 104 -17.90 -28.49 -39.43
CA ALA A 104 -19.13 -28.69 -38.65
C ALA A 104 -18.82 -28.80 -37.15
N GLY A 105 -19.49 -28.00 -36.29
CA GLY A 105 -19.29 -27.98 -34.85
C GLY A 105 -17.96 -27.38 -34.39
N ALA A 106 -17.19 -26.73 -35.27
CA ALA A 106 -15.92 -26.13 -34.92
C ALA A 106 -16.08 -24.76 -34.25
N TYR A 107 -15.12 -24.42 -33.41
CA TYR A 107 -14.93 -23.11 -32.77
C TYR A 107 -13.75 -22.39 -33.42
N LEU A 108 -13.86 -21.07 -33.56
CA LEU A 108 -12.78 -20.19 -34.01
C LEU A 108 -12.62 -19.02 -33.05
N LEU A 109 -11.43 -18.90 -32.48
CA LEU A 109 -11.06 -17.79 -31.61
C LEU A 109 -10.47 -16.65 -32.46
N LEU A 110 -10.91 -15.42 -32.16
CA LEU A 110 -10.44 -14.19 -32.81
C LEU A 110 -9.98 -13.24 -31.74
N THR A 111 -8.72 -12.88 -31.74
CA THR A 111 -8.14 -11.94 -30.75
C THR A 111 -8.33 -10.50 -31.20
N GLU A 112 -8.17 -9.55 -30.25
CA GLU A 112 -8.23 -8.11 -30.54
C GLU A 112 -7.22 -7.67 -31.62
N GLN A 113 -6.13 -8.40 -31.80
CA GLN A 113 -5.11 -8.15 -32.85
C GLN A 113 -5.62 -8.50 -34.26
N GLU A 114 -6.47 -9.52 -34.37
CA GLU A 114 -7.07 -9.96 -35.63
C GLU A 114 -8.31 -9.15 -35.98
N LEU A 115 -9.00 -8.61 -34.96
CA LEU A 115 -10.24 -7.85 -35.13
C LEU A 115 -9.99 -6.34 -35.37
N ASP A 116 -8.78 -5.81 -35.16
CA ASP A 116 -8.42 -4.39 -35.29
C ASP A 116 -9.34 -3.45 -34.47
N PHE A 117 -9.97 -3.99 -33.43
CA PHE A 117 -10.69 -3.22 -32.40
C PHE A 117 -10.55 -3.88 -31.03
N ARG A 118 -10.71 -3.08 -29.97
CA ARG A 118 -10.67 -3.55 -28.59
C ARG A 118 -12.05 -3.76 -28.02
N LEU A 119 -12.20 -4.79 -27.21
CA LEU A 119 -13.40 -5.00 -26.39
C LEU A 119 -13.40 -4.05 -25.19
N SER A 120 -14.60 -3.66 -24.74
CA SER A 120 -14.76 -2.78 -23.58
C SER A 120 -15.10 -3.62 -22.36
N LYS A 121 -14.35 -3.42 -21.27
CA LYS A 121 -14.66 -3.99 -19.96
C LYS A 121 -16.02 -3.55 -19.40
N ASP A 122 -16.53 -2.41 -19.85
CA ASP A 122 -17.80 -1.82 -19.36
C ASP A 122 -19.00 -2.31 -20.17
N GLY A 123 -18.78 -3.26 -21.07
CA GLY A 123 -19.77 -3.85 -21.95
C GLY A 123 -19.67 -3.37 -23.40
N ASP A 124 -20.15 -4.22 -24.32
CA ASP A 124 -20.12 -3.98 -25.76
C ASP A 124 -21.34 -4.61 -26.46
N SER A 125 -21.57 -4.24 -27.72
CA SER A 125 -22.44 -4.97 -28.63
C SER A 125 -21.64 -5.39 -29.87
N LEU A 126 -21.69 -6.66 -30.20
CA LEU A 126 -21.02 -7.23 -31.37
C LEU A 126 -22.05 -7.63 -32.43
N TYR A 127 -21.72 -7.38 -33.68
CA TYR A 127 -22.55 -7.69 -34.86
C TYR A 127 -21.69 -8.39 -35.91
N LEU A 128 -22.17 -9.55 -36.36
CA LEU A 128 -21.56 -10.33 -37.43
C LEU A 128 -22.34 -10.05 -38.73
N PHE A 129 -21.63 -9.70 -39.79
CA PHE A 129 -22.22 -9.32 -41.08
C PHE A 129 -21.82 -10.26 -42.21
N ASP A 130 -22.74 -10.44 -43.17
CA ASP A 130 -22.45 -11.09 -44.44
C ASP A 130 -21.72 -10.12 -45.42
N SER A 131 -21.35 -10.63 -46.60
CA SER A 131 -20.66 -9.86 -47.64
C SER A 131 -21.53 -8.73 -48.23
N ASN A 132 -22.83 -8.67 -47.96
CA ASN A 132 -23.75 -7.63 -48.40
C ASN A 132 -24.02 -6.59 -47.30
N GLY A 133 -23.44 -6.80 -46.11
CA GLY A 133 -23.66 -5.95 -44.94
C GLY A 133 -24.92 -6.28 -44.16
N ASN A 134 -25.56 -7.43 -44.39
CA ASN A 134 -26.70 -7.85 -43.55
C ASN A 134 -26.17 -8.51 -42.29
N THR A 135 -26.81 -8.23 -41.13
CA THR A 135 -26.47 -8.85 -39.86
C THR A 135 -26.85 -10.32 -39.85
N LEU A 136 -25.87 -11.20 -39.68
CA LEU A 136 -26.05 -12.64 -39.49
C LEU A 136 -26.32 -13.02 -38.05
N ASP A 137 -25.61 -12.37 -37.12
CA ASP A 137 -25.70 -12.62 -35.68
C ASP A 137 -25.32 -11.36 -34.87
N SER A 138 -25.79 -11.30 -33.66
CA SER A 138 -25.40 -10.24 -32.70
C SER A 138 -25.38 -10.74 -31.29
N MET A 139 -24.53 -10.12 -30.46
CA MET A 139 -24.43 -10.39 -29.03
C MET A 139 -24.20 -9.08 -28.27
N SER A 140 -25.04 -8.83 -27.24
CA SER A 140 -24.84 -7.73 -26.32
C SER A 140 -24.14 -8.27 -25.07
N ILE A 141 -22.98 -7.73 -24.75
CA ILE A 141 -22.11 -8.19 -23.68
C ILE A 141 -22.22 -7.18 -22.52
N PRO A 142 -22.53 -7.60 -21.31
CA PRO A 142 -22.51 -6.73 -20.13
C PRO A 142 -21.08 -6.35 -19.71
N ALA A 143 -20.93 -5.51 -18.71
CA ALA A 143 -19.65 -5.30 -18.03
C ALA A 143 -19.14 -6.62 -17.42
N LEU A 144 -17.87 -6.97 -17.71
CA LEU A 144 -17.23 -8.19 -17.22
C LEU A 144 -16.12 -7.86 -16.20
N GLN A 145 -15.98 -8.71 -15.18
CA GLN A 145 -14.82 -8.67 -14.29
C GLN A 145 -13.61 -9.37 -14.95
N GLY A 146 -12.43 -9.26 -14.31
CA GLY A 146 -11.25 -9.97 -14.81
C GLY A 146 -11.46 -11.47 -14.87
N ASN A 147 -11.05 -12.06 -15.99
CA ASN A 147 -11.19 -13.49 -16.31
C ASN A 147 -12.63 -14.03 -16.45
N GLU A 148 -13.63 -13.16 -16.43
CA GLU A 148 -14.99 -13.55 -16.82
C GLU A 148 -15.16 -13.49 -18.32
N SER A 149 -15.95 -14.40 -18.88
CA SER A 149 -16.46 -14.32 -20.25
C SER A 149 -17.99 -14.27 -20.27
N PHE A 150 -18.55 -13.88 -21.40
CA PHE A 150 -20.00 -13.89 -21.63
C PHE A 150 -20.32 -14.88 -22.75
N THR A 151 -21.12 -15.88 -22.39
CA THR A 151 -21.57 -16.91 -23.32
C THR A 151 -23.03 -16.73 -23.69
N ARG A 152 -23.41 -17.13 -24.88
CA ARG A 152 -24.80 -17.07 -25.37
C ARG A 152 -25.75 -17.91 -24.52
N GLU A 153 -25.27 -19.05 -24.05
CA GLU A 153 -26.10 -20.07 -23.40
C GLU A 153 -26.24 -19.84 -21.88
N SER A 154 -25.18 -19.38 -21.25
CA SER A 154 -25.11 -19.31 -19.78
C SER A 154 -24.94 -17.89 -19.24
N GLY A 155 -24.81 -16.86 -20.09
CA GLY A 155 -24.55 -15.50 -19.64
C GLY A 155 -23.11 -15.31 -19.16
N ILE A 156 -22.88 -14.58 -18.08
CA ILE A 156 -21.55 -14.40 -17.50
C ILE A 156 -21.09 -15.71 -16.87
N VAL A 157 -19.87 -16.15 -17.24
CA VAL A 157 -19.22 -17.34 -16.69
C VAL A 157 -17.82 -16.98 -16.20
N GLY A 158 -17.44 -17.47 -15.02
CA GLY A 158 -16.11 -17.31 -14.43
C GLY A 158 -15.06 -18.26 -15.04
N TYR A 159 -15.43 -19.11 -15.97
CA TYR A 159 -14.55 -20.13 -16.58
C TYR A 159 -14.70 -20.13 -18.08
N PRO A 160 -13.99 -19.24 -18.77
CA PRO A 160 -13.95 -19.21 -20.22
C PRO A 160 -13.50 -20.54 -20.81
N SER A 161 -14.09 -20.89 -21.96
CA SER A 161 -13.83 -22.18 -22.64
C SER A 161 -13.26 -21.99 -24.05
N PRO A 162 -12.17 -21.23 -24.26
CA PRO A 162 -11.68 -20.86 -25.58
C PRO A 162 -11.39 -22.08 -26.47
N GLY A 163 -11.98 -22.09 -27.67
CA GLY A 163 -11.82 -23.17 -28.66
C GLY A 163 -12.60 -24.45 -28.34
N LYS A 164 -13.56 -24.40 -27.38
CA LYS A 164 -14.34 -25.57 -26.94
C LYS A 164 -15.78 -25.18 -26.68
N ALA A 165 -16.65 -26.21 -26.53
CA ALA A 165 -18.03 -26.01 -26.13
C ALA A 165 -18.11 -25.36 -24.75
N ASN A 166 -19.01 -24.37 -24.61
CA ASN A 166 -19.31 -23.73 -23.35
C ASN A 166 -19.76 -24.75 -22.31
N ILE A 167 -19.28 -24.59 -21.08
CA ILE A 167 -19.59 -25.51 -19.97
C ILE A 167 -20.76 -24.90 -19.15
N PRO A 168 -21.98 -25.46 -19.19
CA PRO A 168 -23.12 -24.88 -18.50
C PRO A 168 -22.97 -24.79 -16.97
N GLU A 169 -22.14 -25.66 -16.40
CA GLU A 169 -21.85 -25.67 -14.95
C GLU A 169 -21.14 -24.40 -14.48
N ASN A 170 -20.59 -23.59 -15.41
CA ASN A 170 -19.90 -22.33 -15.10
C ASN A 170 -20.84 -21.11 -15.01
N ALA A 171 -22.15 -21.31 -15.23
CA ALA A 171 -23.10 -20.22 -15.14
C ALA A 171 -23.05 -19.53 -13.76
N GLY A 172 -22.80 -18.22 -13.75
CA GLY A 172 -22.69 -17.43 -12.53
C GLY A 172 -21.35 -17.49 -11.81
N GLY A 173 -20.30 -18.02 -12.45
CA GLY A 173 -18.94 -18.04 -11.85
C GLY A 173 -18.74 -19.06 -10.74
N SER A 174 -19.55 -20.12 -10.67
CA SER A 174 -19.44 -21.15 -9.65
C SER A 174 -18.20 -22.02 -9.81
N PRO A 175 -17.46 -22.35 -8.74
CA PRO A 175 -16.29 -23.23 -8.79
C PRO A 175 -16.62 -24.63 -9.35
N VAL A 176 -15.70 -25.19 -10.15
CA VAL A 176 -15.79 -26.59 -10.60
C VAL A 176 -14.98 -27.48 -9.64
N PRO A 177 -15.63 -28.21 -8.73
CA PRO A 177 -14.95 -28.99 -7.69
C PRO A 177 -13.97 -30.01 -8.28
N CYS A 178 -12.78 -30.12 -7.66
CA CYS A 178 -11.75 -31.09 -8.06
C CYS A 178 -11.32 -32.01 -6.92
N GLY A 179 -11.95 -31.91 -5.76
CA GLY A 179 -11.57 -32.65 -4.57
C GLY A 179 -10.47 -32.00 -3.71
N LEU A 180 -9.79 -30.95 -4.21
CA LEU A 180 -8.96 -30.06 -3.40
C LEU A 180 -9.81 -28.85 -3.01
N ILE A 181 -9.84 -28.52 -1.71
CA ILE A 181 -10.62 -27.40 -1.18
C ILE A 181 -9.76 -26.48 -0.31
N LEU A 182 -10.18 -25.23 -0.19
CA LEU A 182 -9.73 -24.29 0.83
C LEU A 182 -10.38 -24.71 2.16
N SER A 183 -9.58 -25.36 3.01
CA SER A 183 -10.05 -26.02 4.23
C SER A 183 -10.22 -25.04 5.38
N GLU A 184 -9.19 -24.24 5.65
CA GLU A 184 -9.18 -23.29 6.77
C GLU A 184 -8.31 -22.08 6.44
N VAL A 185 -8.63 -20.92 6.99
CA VAL A 185 -7.87 -19.69 6.81
C VAL A 185 -7.82 -18.90 8.12
N CYS A 186 -6.64 -18.33 8.40
CA CYS A 186 -6.45 -17.39 9.50
C CYS A 186 -5.83 -16.09 8.94
N THR A 187 -6.60 -15.02 8.92
CA THR A 187 -6.24 -13.72 8.35
C THR A 187 -5.66 -12.75 9.38
N ALA A 188 -5.60 -13.15 10.64
CA ALA A 188 -5.13 -12.30 11.73
C ALA A 188 -4.42 -13.15 12.80
N ASN A 189 -3.30 -13.81 12.45
CA ASN A 189 -2.49 -14.57 13.39
C ASN A 189 -1.61 -13.63 14.24
N ALA A 190 -2.19 -13.07 15.28
CA ALA A 190 -1.52 -12.14 16.20
C ALA A 190 -0.66 -12.87 17.28
N GLY A 191 -0.07 -13.98 16.94
CA GLY A 191 0.74 -14.81 17.82
C GLY A 191 -0.01 -15.98 18.46
N GLY A 192 -1.25 -16.27 18.05
CA GLY A 192 -2.00 -17.44 18.49
C GLY A 192 -1.38 -18.75 18.01
N PHE A 193 -0.72 -18.72 16.86
CA PHE A 193 0.05 -19.82 16.32
C PHE A 193 1.40 -19.34 15.79
N SER A 194 2.49 -20.00 16.20
CA SER A 194 3.86 -19.63 15.82
C SER A 194 4.54 -20.77 15.08
N TRP A 195 5.01 -20.52 13.86
CA TRP A 195 5.69 -21.50 12.99
C TRP A 195 7.15 -21.73 13.39
N ASN A 196 7.74 -20.70 13.99
CA ASN A 196 9.05 -20.71 14.62
C ASN A 196 9.08 -19.59 15.68
N LEU A 197 10.21 -19.39 16.35
CA LEU A 197 10.33 -18.39 17.45
C LEU A 197 9.86 -16.95 17.12
N TYR A 198 9.67 -16.61 15.81
CA TYR A 198 9.39 -15.24 15.39
C TYR A 198 8.38 -15.14 14.22
N ASP A 199 7.92 -16.25 13.66
CA ASP A 199 7.02 -16.24 12.50
C ASP A 199 5.59 -16.54 12.94
N THR A 200 4.77 -15.50 12.93
CA THR A 200 3.33 -15.53 13.21
C THR A 200 2.55 -15.11 11.97
N SER A 201 3.05 -15.43 10.76
CA SER A 201 2.36 -15.11 9.52
C SER A 201 0.98 -15.76 9.45
N ASP A 202 0.08 -15.08 8.74
CA ASP A 202 -1.22 -15.61 8.37
C ASP A 202 -1.06 -16.87 7.52
N TRP A 203 -2.12 -17.64 7.38
CA TRP A 203 -2.03 -18.90 6.69
C TRP A 203 -3.32 -19.35 6.04
N VAL A 204 -3.18 -20.18 5.03
CA VAL A 204 -4.25 -20.88 4.33
C VAL A 204 -4.00 -22.37 4.42
N GLU A 205 -5.02 -23.17 4.62
CA GLU A 205 -4.95 -24.60 4.53
C GLU A 205 -5.77 -25.12 3.35
N VAL A 206 -5.17 -26.04 2.59
CA VAL A 206 -5.87 -26.81 1.57
C VAL A 206 -6.00 -28.26 2.01
N ARG A 207 -7.13 -28.90 1.69
CA ARG A 207 -7.42 -30.29 2.04
C ARG A 207 -7.84 -31.10 0.83
N ASN A 208 -7.32 -32.31 0.71
CA ASN A 208 -7.79 -33.29 -0.27
C ASN A 208 -9.01 -34.05 0.31
N ILE A 209 -10.20 -33.76 -0.20
CA ILE A 209 -11.44 -34.46 0.17
C ILE A 209 -11.82 -35.56 -0.83
N SER A 210 -11.00 -35.78 -1.86
CA SER A 210 -11.23 -36.86 -2.85
C SER A 210 -10.69 -38.21 -2.33
N ALA A 211 -11.00 -39.29 -3.05
CA ALA A 211 -10.50 -40.61 -2.78
C ALA A 211 -9.11 -40.87 -3.38
N GLU A 212 -8.58 -39.98 -4.21
CA GLU A 212 -7.33 -40.13 -4.94
C GLU A 212 -6.28 -39.10 -4.47
N PRO A 213 -4.97 -39.41 -4.56
CA PRO A 213 -3.91 -38.45 -4.30
C PRO A 213 -3.94 -37.28 -5.30
N ILE A 214 -3.70 -36.05 -4.83
CA ILE A 214 -3.68 -34.82 -5.62
C ILE A 214 -2.27 -34.24 -5.62
N THR A 215 -1.75 -33.88 -6.81
CA THR A 215 -0.48 -33.15 -6.96
C THR A 215 -0.75 -31.66 -6.78
N LEU A 216 -0.22 -31.06 -5.71
CA LEU A 216 -0.50 -29.68 -5.38
C LEU A 216 0.08 -28.65 -6.35
N SER A 217 1.22 -28.97 -7.00
CA SER A 217 1.85 -28.08 -7.98
C SER A 217 1.02 -27.85 -9.25
N ASP A 218 -0.09 -28.55 -9.44
CA ASP A 218 -1.04 -28.33 -10.52
C ASP A 218 -2.08 -27.24 -10.20
N TYR A 219 -1.96 -26.63 -8.99
CA TYR A 219 -2.89 -25.64 -8.48
C TYR A 219 -2.19 -24.37 -8.00
N TYR A 220 -2.96 -23.27 -7.95
CA TYR A 220 -2.51 -21.94 -7.56
C TYR A 220 -3.50 -21.33 -6.56
N LEU A 221 -2.97 -20.42 -5.71
CA LEU A 221 -3.75 -19.55 -4.83
C LEU A 221 -3.62 -18.11 -5.28
N SER A 222 -4.70 -17.35 -5.15
CA SER A 222 -4.74 -15.90 -5.37
C SER A 222 -5.77 -15.22 -4.47
N ASP A 223 -5.47 -14.00 -4.04
CA ASP A 223 -6.39 -13.03 -3.45
C ASP A 223 -6.91 -12.03 -4.50
N ASP A 224 -6.51 -12.20 -5.76
CA ASP A 224 -6.84 -11.32 -6.88
C ASP A 224 -7.55 -12.12 -7.98
N ASN A 225 -8.79 -11.74 -8.31
CA ASN A 225 -9.57 -12.36 -9.38
C ASN A 225 -8.97 -12.04 -10.78
N ASP A 226 -8.25 -10.94 -10.90
CA ASP A 226 -7.60 -10.53 -12.14
C ASP A 226 -6.29 -11.30 -12.38
N GLU A 227 -5.69 -11.91 -11.34
CA GLU A 227 -4.46 -12.71 -11.41
C GLU A 227 -4.59 -14.04 -10.65
N LEU A 228 -5.39 -14.97 -11.15
CA LEU A 228 -5.68 -16.25 -10.48
C LEU A 228 -4.46 -17.17 -10.26
N LYS A 229 -3.37 -17.02 -11.03
CA LYS A 229 -2.15 -17.84 -10.91
C LYS A 229 -1.03 -17.16 -10.11
N LEU A 230 -1.38 -16.40 -9.11
CA LEU A 230 -0.45 -15.57 -8.33
C LEU A 230 0.58 -16.40 -7.55
N TYR A 231 0.17 -17.48 -6.89
CA TYR A 231 1.06 -18.35 -6.12
C TYR A 231 0.86 -19.83 -6.45
N ARG A 232 1.85 -20.46 -7.06
CA ARG A 232 1.85 -21.91 -7.33
C ARG A 232 2.05 -22.69 -6.05
N LEU A 233 1.16 -23.67 -5.77
CA LEU A 233 1.30 -24.52 -4.61
C LEU A 233 2.58 -25.40 -4.66
N PRO A 234 3.08 -25.88 -3.49
CA PRO A 234 4.30 -26.68 -3.42
C PRO A 234 4.25 -27.94 -4.28
N ASN A 235 5.41 -28.36 -4.82
CA ASN A 235 5.51 -29.61 -5.60
C ASN A 235 5.53 -30.83 -4.67
N GLU A 236 4.36 -31.23 -4.21
CA GLU A 236 4.14 -32.41 -3.35
C GLU A 236 2.79 -33.05 -3.65
N VAL A 237 2.62 -34.30 -3.22
CA VAL A 237 1.39 -35.08 -3.43
C VAL A 237 0.63 -35.17 -2.10
N LEU A 238 -0.61 -34.64 -2.11
CA LEU A 238 -1.49 -34.63 -0.95
C LEU A 238 -2.38 -35.86 -0.97
N GLN A 239 -2.25 -36.72 0.04
CA GLN A 239 -3.02 -37.96 0.16
C GLN A 239 -4.49 -37.68 0.49
N PRO A 240 -5.42 -38.61 0.20
CA PRO A 240 -6.80 -38.49 0.61
C PRO A 240 -6.98 -38.16 2.09
N GLY A 241 -7.81 -37.16 2.39
CA GLY A 241 -8.08 -36.70 3.75
C GLY A 241 -7.00 -35.81 4.36
N ALA A 242 -5.81 -35.71 3.77
CA ALA A 242 -4.73 -34.91 4.31
C ALA A 242 -4.94 -33.41 4.10
N CYS A 243 -4.37 -32.63 5.03
CA CYS A 243 -4.31 -31.17 4.99
C CYS A 243 -2.90 -30.68 4.67
N ARG A 244 -2.81 -29.56 3.94
CA ARG A 244 -1.54 -28.88 3.68
C ARG A 244 -1.66 -27.40 4.01
N LEU A 245 -0.79 -26.97 4.91
CA LEU A 245 -0.72 -25.61 5.38
C LEU A 245 0.23 -24.77 4.51
N ILE A 246 -0.23 -23.61 4.07
CA ILE A 246 0.52 -22.61 3.32
C ILE A 246 0.68 -21.38 4.21
N ILE A 247 1.91 -21.12 4.65
CA ILE A 247 2.23 -19.98 5.51
C ILE A 247 2.56 -18.79 4.62
N LEU A 248 1.84 -17.68 4.81
CA LEU A 248 1.94 -16.47 3.99
C LEU A 248 3.11 -15.57 4.47
N THR A 249 4.31 -16.13 4.47
CA THR A 249 5.52 -15.40 4.89
C THR A 249 5.92 -14.37 3.83
N GLU A 250 6.16 -13.13 4.26
CA GLU A 250 6.61 -12.02 3.39
C GLU A 250 7.83 -12.42 2.54
N GLY A 251 7.72 -12.24 1.22
CA GLY A 251 8.76 -12.57 0.24
C GLY A 251 8.81 -14.03 -0.20
N LYS A 252 7.93 -14.90 0.30
CA LYS A 252 7.77 -16.29 -0.15
C LYS A 252 6.44 -16.50 -0.87
N VAL A 253 5.39 -15.86 -0.39
CA VAL A 253 4.09 -15.81 -1.03
C VAL A 253 3.85 -14.36 -1.47
N PRO A 254 3.41 -14.10 -2.71
CA PRO A 254 3.34 -12.74 -3.25
C PRO A 254 2.18 -11.90 -2.70
N PHE A 255 1.24 -12.51 -1.98
CA PHE A 255 0.09 -11.83 -1.38
C PHE A 255 0.01 -12.05 0.14
N SER A 256 -0.88 -11.32 0.80
CA SER A 256 -1.21 -11.44 2.22
C SER A 256 -2.70 -11.25 2.41
N LEU A 257 -3.30 -12.00 3.34
CA LEU A 257 -4.74 -11.92 3.58
C LEU A 257 -5.14 -10.64 4.31
N ASN A 258 -6.33 -10.14 3.98
CA ASN A 258 -6.93 -8.97 4.61
C ASN A 258 -7.85 -9.40 5.76
N ALA A 259 -7.53 -8.99 7.00
CA ALA A 259 -8.39 -9.29 8.16
C ALA A 259 -9.76 -8.61 8.09
N GLY A 260 -9.91 -7.54 7.30
CA GLY A 260 -11.20 -6.88 7.05
C GLY A 260 -12.13 -7.65 6.15
N GLY A 261 -11.64 -8.69 5.50
CA GLY A 261 -12.36 -9.55 4.56
C GLY A 261 -11.85 -9.44 3.13
N GLU A 262 -11.90 -10.55 2.41
CA GLU A 262 -11.54 -10.67 0.99
C GLU A 262 -12.01 -12.00 0.42
N VAL A 263 -11.76 -12.23 -0.86
CA VAL A 263 -12.06 -13.50 -1.53
C VAL A 263 -10.76 -14.22 -1.88
N LEU A 264 -10.64 -15.47 -1.46
CA LEU A 264 -9.50 -16.33 -1.80
C LEU A 264 -9.91 -17.36 -2.86
N TYR A 265 -9.09 -17.47 -3.89
CA TYR A 265 -9.32 -18.36 -5.04
C TYR A 265 -8.30 -19.50 -5.05
N LEU A 266 -8.77 -20.70 -5.32
CA LEU A 266 -7.97 -21.87 -5.70
C LEU A 266 -8.24 -22.18 -7.16
N CYS A 267 -7.22 -22.12 -8.02
CA CYS A 267 -7.38 -22.46 -9.44
C CYS A 267 -6.36 -23.51 -9.91
N ASP A 268 -6.61 -24.13 -11.06
CA ASP A 268 -5.71 -25.08 -11.69
C ASP A 268 -4.74 -24.45 -12.70
N GLU A 269 -3.93 -25.27 -13.37
CA GLU A 269 -2.99 -24.82 -14.39
C GLU A 269 -3.65 -24.17 -15.61
N GLN A 270 -4.92 -24.46 -15.88
CA GLN A 270 -5.70 -23.86 -16.95
C GLN A 270 -6.33 -22.52 -16.54
N GLY A 271 -6.20 -22.12 -15.26
CA GLY A 271 -6.83 -20.92 -14.69
C GLY A 271 -8.30 -21.14 -14.30
N LEU A 272 -8.76 -22.40 -14.29
CA LEU A 272 -10.11 -22.74 -13.86
C LEU A 272 -10.22 -22.72 -12.35
N ILE A 273 -11.13 -21.89 -11.81
CA ILE A 273 -11.35 -21.81 -10.36
C ILE A 273 -11.93 -23.14 -9.87
N ARG A 274 -11.27 -23.74 -8.92
CA ARG A 274 -11.63 -25.04 -8.33
C ARG A 274 -12.33 -24.90 -7.00
N ASP A 275 -12.02 -23.84 -6.26
CA ASP A 275 -12.67 -23.48 -5.02
C ASP A 275 -12.53 -21.98 -4.76
N VAL A 276 -13.52 -21.42 -4.04
CA VAL A 276 -13.55 -20.02 -3.60
C VAL A 276 -13.93 -19.97 -2.13
N LEU A 277 -13.27 -19.16 -1.37
CA LEU A 277 -13.61 -18.87 0.01
C LEU A 277 -13.79 -17.35 0.18
N ASP A 278 -15.06 -16.94 0.35
CA ASP A 278 -15.38 -15.57 0.74
C ASP A 278 -15.10 -15.41 2.24
N ILE A 279 -14.14 -14.59 2.55
CA ILE A 279 -13.58 -14.43 3.90
C ILE A 279 -14.09 -13.10 4.46
N PRO A 280 -15.03 -13.10 5.40
CA PRO A 280 -15.42 -11.89 6.11
C PRO A 280 -14.34 -11.49 7.13
N LEU A 281 -14.57 -10.41 7.86
CA LEU A 281 -13.73 -10.05 8.99
C LEU A 281 -13.66 -11.19 10.01
N ILE A 282 -12.45 -11.70 10.28
CA ILE A 282 -12.17 -12.72 11.30
C ILE A 282 -11.41 -12.07 12.46
N PRO A 283 -11.83 -12.26 13.72
CA PRO A 283 -11.10 -11.73 14.87
C PRO A 283 -9.69 -12.31 14.99
N ALA A 284 -8.77 -11.54 15.58
CA ALA A 284 -7.40 -11.99 15.80
C ALA A 284 -7.33 -13.33 16.54
N ASN A 285 -6.43 -14.21 16.06
CA ASN A 285 -6.21 -15.58 16.54
C ASN A 285 -7.40 -16.54 16.39
N CYS A 286 -8.40 -16.16 15.59
CA CYS A 286 -9.47 -17.05 15.13
C CYS A 286 -9.23 -17.44 13.67
N SER A 287 -9.92 -18.47 13.21
CA SER A 287 -9.92 -18.87 11.80
C SER A 287 -11.33 -19.05 11.28
N MET A 288 -11.46 -19.24 9.98
CA MET A 288 -12.67 -19.65 9.29
C MET A 288 -12.34 -20.80 8.34
N GLY A 289 -13.22 -21.75 8.20
CA GLY A 289 -12.98 -22.91 7.34
C GLY A 289 -14.21 -23.73 7.11
N ARG A 290 -14.02 -24.90 6.48
CA ARG A 290 -15.11 -25.81 6.12
C ARG A 290 -15.14 -27.06 7.02
N GLU A 291 -16.28 -27.30 7.64
CA GLU A 291 -16.61 -28.53 8.36
C GLU A 291 -17.84 -29.15 7.70
N ASP A 292 -17.70 -30.35 7.17
CA ASP A 292 -18.74 -31.10 6.45
C ASP A 292 -19.46 -30.26 5.35
N GLY A 293 -18.70 -29.42 4.64
CA GLY A 293 -19.21 -28.56 3.55
C GLY A 293 -19.77 -27.21 4.01
N THR A 294 -19.97 -27.00 5.31
CA THR A 294 -20.41 -25.73 5.89
C THR A 294 -19.23 -24.86 6.25
N VAL A 295 -19.30 -23.56 5.94
CA VAL A 295 -18.28 -22.58 6.35
C VAL A 295 -18.58 -22.11 7.77
N LEU A 296 -17.63 -22.30 8.68
CA LEU A 296 -17.75 -21.99 10.10
C LEU A 296 -16.54 -21.20 10.59
N TYR A 297 -16.73 -20.51 11.71
CA TYR A 297 -15.65 -19.84 12.44
C TYR A 297 -15.10 -20.73 13.56
N TYR A 298 -13.81 -20.60 13.83
CA TYR A 298 -13.10 -21.36 14.89
C TYR A 298 -12.42 -20.40 15.85
N ALA A 299 -12.82 -20.46 17.13
CA ALA A 299 -12.14 -19.72 18.20
C ALA A 299 -10.74 -20.26 18.49
N THR A 300 -10.53 -21.55 18.16
CA THR A 300 -9.23 -22.23 18.21
C THR A 300 -8.98 -22.81 16.83
N PRO A 301 -8.07 -22.23 16.03
CA PRO A 301 -7.69 -22.77 14.73
C PRO A 301 -7.16 -24.20 14.83
N THR A 302 -7.35 -24.98 13.75
CA THR A 302 -6.96 -26.40 13.68
C THR A 302 -5.90 -26.69 12.60
N PRO A 303 -4.83 -25.89 12.45
CA PRO A 303 -3.88 -26.01 11.34
C PRO A 303 -3.24 -27.41 11.27
N GLY A 304 -3.28 -27.99 10.07
CA GLY A 304 -2.75 -29.33 9.80
C GLY A 304 -3.68 -30.47 10.18
N SER A 305 -4.92 -30.18 10.57
CA SER A 305 -5.91 -31.18 11.00
C SER A 305 -7.29 -30.84 10.45
N PRO A 306 -8.17 -31.84 10.26
CA PRO A 306 -9.56 -31.55 9.88
C PRO A 306 -10.26 -30.65 10.90
N ASN A 307 -11.03 -29.68 10.41
CA ASN A 307 -11.78 -28.76 11.24
C ASN A 307 -12.85 -29.45 12.09
N SER A 308 -13.07 -28.96 13.30
CA SER A 308 -14.09 -29.46 14.22
C SER A 308 -14.48 -28.43 15.27
N GLY A 309 -15.75 -28.40 15.65
CA GLY A 309 -16.27 -27.52 16.69
C GLY A 309 -16.38 -26.05 16.25
N GLY A 310 -16.71 -25.83 14.99
CA GLY A 310 -16.93 -24.49 14.41
C GLY A 310 -18.25 -23.86 14.88
N TYR A 311 -18.32 -22.54 14.74
CA TYR A 311 -19.46 -21.69 15.08
C TYR A 311 -19.99 -20.98 13.82
N GLU A 312 -21.32 -20.85 13.70
CA GLU A 312 -21.92 -20.18 12.53
C GLU A 312 -21.78 -18.65 12.55
N THR A 313 -21.63 -18.05 13.73
CA THR A 313 -21.64 -16.60 13.89
C THR A 313 -20.57 -16.10 14.86
N MET A 314 -20.38 -14.78 14.87
CA MET A 314 -19.48 -14.04 15.75
C MET A 314 -20.28 -13.17 16.73
N CYS A 315 -19.76 -12.99 17.94
CA CYS A 315 -20.31 -12.04 18.92
C CYS A 315 -20.19 -10.59 18.40
N GLY A 316 -21.17 -9.77 18.76
CA GLY A 316 -21.10 -8.33 18.54
C GLY A 316 -19.95 -7.66 19.30
N GLN A 317 -19.72 -6.38 19.01
CA GLN A 317 -18.77 -5.56 19.75
C GLN A 317 -19.40 -5.03 21.04
N PRO A 318 -18.68 -5.01 22.18
CA PRO A 318 -19.18 -4.34 23.36
C PRO A 318 -19.16 -2.82 23.17
N VAL A 319 -20.05 -2.12 23.87
CA VAL A 319 -20.09 -0.67 23.95
C VAL A 319 -19.56 -0.23 25.30
N ILE A 320 -18.64 0.72 25.30
CA ILE A 320 -18.08 1.39 26.49
C ILE A 320 -18.84 2.70 26.66
N SER A 321 -19.44 2.94 27.85
CA SER A 321 -20.35 4.06 28.07
C SER A 321 -19.73 5.45 28.04
N VAL A 322 -18.41 5.55 28.24
CA VAL A 322 -17.67 6.81 28.27
C VAL A 322 -16.60 6.78 27.17
N ALA A 323 -16.57 7.82 26.35
CA ALA A 323 -15.60 7.93 25.25
C ALA A 323 -14.16 8.07 25.76
N SER A 324 -13.19 7.75 24.90
CA SER A 324 -11.77 8.09 25.13
C SER A 324 -11.58 9.60 25.27
N GLY A 325 -10.63 10.04 26.13
CA GLY A 325 -10.32 11.46 26.26
C GLY A 325 -9.65 11.86 27.58
N TRP A 326 -9.61 13.17 27.82
CA TRP A 326 -9.03 13.79 29.02
C TRP A 326 -10.10 14.07 30.04
N TYR A 327 -9.81 13.77 31.28
CA TYR A 327 -10.75 13.92 32.41
C TYR A 327 -10.07 14.56 33.62
N ASP A 328 -10.75 15.54 34.23
CA ASP A 328 -10.22 16.31 35.38
C ASP A 328 -10.57 15.66 36.72
N SER A 329 -11.50 14.72 36.72
CA SER A 329 -11.97 14.07 37.96
C SER A 329 -12.31 12.60 37.70
N PRO A 330 -12.14 11.74 38.72
CA PRO A 330 -12.56 10.33 38.64
C PRO A 330 -14.02 10.17 38.24
N PHE A 331 -14.31 9.13 37.49
CA PHE A 331 -15.64 8.75 37.01
C PHE A 331 -15.78 7.23 36.96
N THR A 332 -16.96 6.76 36.60
CA THR A 332 -17.21 5.32 36.37
C THR A 332 -17.65 5.05 34.96
N VAL A 333 -17.37 3.85 34.48
CA VAL A 333 -17.70 3.35 33.14
C VAL A 333 -18.53 2.09 33.28
N THR A 334 -19.51 1.94 32.41
CA THR A 334 -20.26 0.70 32.25
C THR A 334 -20.03 0.11 30.87
N LEU A 335 -20.19 -1.22 30.76
CA LEU A 335 -20.09 -1.94 29.51
C LEU A 335 -21.49 -2.49 29.15
N SER A 336 -21.78 -2.58 27.85
CA SER A 336 -22.97 -3.24 27.34
C SER A 336 -22.65 -3.99 26.05
N GLY A 337 -23.37 -5.08 25.79
CA GLY A 337 -23.13 -5.91 24.60
C GLY A 337 -23.87 -7.24 24.73
N GLU A 338 -23.66 -8.12 23.74
CA GLU A 338 -24.24 -9.46 23.73
C GLU A 338 -23.30 -10.46 24.41
N GLY A 339 -23.88 -11.47 25.08
CA GLY A 339 -23.11 -12.53 25.75
C GLY A 339 -22.36 -12.05 26.99
N GLU A 340 -21.28 -12.76 27.31
CA GLU A 340 -20.38 -12.44 28.43
C GLU A 340 -19.34 -11.42 27.98
N ILE A 341 -19.22 -10.30 28.71
CA ILE A 341 -18.20 -9.28 28.41
C ILE A 341 -17.00 -9.46 29.36
N TYR A 342 -15.84 -9.76 28.80
CA TYR A 342 -14.59 -9.75 29.56
C TYR A 342 -13.81 -8.46 29.27
N TYR A 343 -13.16 -7.92 30.29
CA TYR A 343 -12.43 -6.67 30.15
C TYR A 343 -11.09 -6.65 30.90
N THR A 344 -10.19 -5.78 30.44
CA THR A 344 -8.89 -5.49 31.06
C THR A 344 -8.71 -3.99 31.21
N THR A 345 -7.90 -3.59 32.19
CA THR A 345 -7.57 -2.17 32.45
C THR A 345 -6.07 -1.88 32.36
N ASN A 346 -5.30 -2.84 31.85
CA ASN A 346 -3.83 -2.82 31.79
C ASN A 346 -3.27 -2.96 30.37
N GLY A 347 -4.09 -2.71 29.35
CA GLY A 347 -3.69 -2.79 27.95
C GLY A 347 -3.62 -4.19 27.34
N THR A 348 -3.81 -5.27 28.13
CA THR A 348 -3.84 -6.65 27.59
C THR A 348 -5.11 -6.91 26.79
N LEU A 349 -5.04 -7.84 25.83
CA LEU A 349 -6.24 -8.32 25.14
C LEU A 349 -7.13 -9.11 26.09
N PRO A 350 -8.44 -8.79 26.18
CA PRO A 350 -9.38 -9.57 26.98
C PRO A 350 -9.54 -10.99 26.40
N ASP A 351 -9.37 -11.98 27.27
CA ASP A 351 -9.74 -13.37 27.05
C ASP A 351 -10.60 -13.88 28.22
N ARG A 352 -10.98 -15.17 28.23
CA ARG A 352 -11.79 -15.73 29.30
C ARG A 352 -11.10 -15.82 30.68
N SER A 353 -9.81 -15.53 30.76
CA SER A 353 -9.07 -15.36 32.01
C SER A 353 -9.10 -13.94 32.56
N ALA A 354 -9.54 -12.97 31.74
CA ALA A 354 -9.72 -11.58 32.15
C ALA A 354 -10.93 -11.43 33.08
N LYS A 355 -11.17 -10.21 33.57
CA LYS A 355 -12.29 -9.96 34.46
C LYS A 355 -13.62 -10.00 33.71
N LEU A 356 -14.54 -10.86 34.18
CA LEU A 356 -15.91 -10.90 33.70
C LEU A 356 -16.69 -9.69 34.22
N TYR A 357 -17.31 -8.94 33.30
CA TYR A 357 -18.21 -7.85 33.65
C TYR A 357 -19.57 -8.38 34.12
N GLN A 358 -20.00 -7.97 35.32
CA GLN A 358 -21.25 -8.41 35.94
C GLN A 358 -22.28 -7.28 36.12
N GLY A 359 -22.09 -6.15 35.40
CA GLY A 359 -22.94 -4.98 35.52
C GLY A 359 -22.46 -3.96 36.53
N GLU A 360 -21.28 -4.16 37.12
CA GLU A 360 -20.67 -3.18 38.06
C GLU A 360 -20.19 -1.93 37.33
N GLU A 361 -20.17 -0.80 38.06
CA GLU A 361 -19.48 0.40 37.61
C GLU A 361 -17.96 0.19 37.72
N ILE A 362 -17.22 0.37 36.62
CA ILE A 362 -15.77 0.27 36.54
C ILE A 362 -15.20 1.65 36.95
N PRO A 363 -14.47 1.78 38.05
CA PRO A 363 -13.88 3.05 38.43
C PRO A 363 -12.69 3.41 37.52
N VAL A 364 -12.65 4.68 37.11
CA VAL A 364 -11.56 5.28 36.33
C VAL A 364 -11.03 6.44 37.19
N GLU A 365 -9.99 6.17 37.96
CA GLU A 365 -9.40 7.09 38.92
C GLU A 365 -8.03 7.63 38.49
N GLN A 366 -7.43 7.03 37.49
CA GLN A 366 -6.14 7.37 36.90
C GLN A 366 -6.11 7.04 35.41
N SER A 367 -5.09 7.52 34.69
CA SER A 367 -4.90 7.19 33.28
C SER A 367 -4.86 5.68 33.10
N MET A 368 -5.67 5.18 32.14
CA MET A 368 -5.75 3.75 31.85
C MET A 368 -6.29 3.50 30.44
N SER A 369 -6.03 2.29 29.93
CA SER A 369 -6.64 1.76 28.72
C SER A 369 -7.61 0.64 29.10
N LEU A 370 -8.93 0.91 28.98
CA LEU A 370 -9.98 -0.08 29.16
C LEU A 370 -10.20 -0.81 27.85
N ARG A 371 -10.06 -2.13 27.86
CA ARG A 371 -10.33 -2.99 26.69
C ARG A 371 -11.43 -3.99 27.05
N ALA A 372 -12.39 -4.18 26.14
CA ALA A 372 -13.51 -5.07 26.37
C ALA A 372 -13.78 -5.93 25.12
N ARG A 373 -14.22 -7.17 25.33
CA ARG A 373 -14.55 -8.13 24.28
C ARG A 373 -15.74 -8.99 24.72
N CYS A 374 -16.67 -9.25 23.77
CA CYS A 374 -17.81 -10.15 24.00
C CYS A 374 -17.43 -11.60 23.69
N PHE A 375 -17.97 -12.51 24.52
CA PHE A 375 -17.83 -13.96 24.37
C PHE A 375 -19.21 -14.62 24.54
N ASP A 376 -19.44 -15.69 23.78
CA ASP A 376 -20.63 -16.50 23.87
C ASP A 376 -20.24 -17.97 23.72
N GLY A 377 -21.00 -18.89 24.31
CA GLY A 377 -20.75 -20.34 24.16
C GLY A 377 -21.05 -20.84 22.75
N ASP A 378 -21.97 -20.16 22.05
CA ASP A 378 -22.48 -20.55 20.73
C ASP A 378 -21.93 -19.71 19.57
N ARG A 379 -20.98 -18.78 19.83
CA ARG A 379 -20.39 -17.87 18.85
C ARG A 379 -18.90 -17.64 19.14
N ILE A 380 -18.13 -17.34 18.09
CA ILE A 380 -16.73 -16.93 18.32
C ILE A 380 -16.67 -15.54 18.99
N PRO A 381 -15.58 -15.25 19.73
CA PRO A 381 -15.43 -13.96 20.38
C PRO A 381 -15.50 -12.79 19.41
N GLY A 382 -16.16 -11.70 19.80
CA GLY A 382 -16.27 -10.47 19.01
C GLY A 382 -14.95 -9.68 18.90
N LYS A 383 -14.99 -8.56 18.17
CA LYS A 383 -13.88 -7.61 18.08
C LYS A 383 -13.66 -6.92 19.44
N THR A 384 -12.39 -6.69 19.80
CA THR A 384 -12.05 -5.94 21.02
C THR A 384 -12.27 -4.45 20.80
N VAL A 385 -12.92 -3.78 21.76
CA VAL A 385 -13.05 -2.32 21.80
C VAL A 385 -12.10 -1.76 22.85
N THR A 386 -11.48 -0.62 22.58
CA THR A 386 -10.53 0.05 23.49
C THR A 386 -10.99 1.48 23.74
N ALA A 387 -10.98 1.89 25.02
CA ALA A 387 -11.12 3.29 25.41
C ALA A 387 -9.90 3.71 26.25
N ASN A 388 -9.32 4.86 25.92
CA ASN A 388 -8.17 5.43 26.62
C ASN A 388 -8.59 6.64 27.43
N TYR A 389 -8.30 6.62 28.72
CA TYR A 389 -8.61 7.70 29.65
C TYR A 389 -7.32 8.31 30.18
N PHE A 390 -7.25 9.64 30.18
CA PHE A 390 -6.08 10.39 30.59
C PHE A 390 -6.42 11.31 31.79
N PHE A 391 -5.60 11.25 32.84
CA PHE A 391 -5.67 12.11 34.01
C PHE A 391 -4.32 12.74 34.28
N ASN A 392 -4.34 13.97 34.85
CA ASN A 392 -3.15 14.65 35.32
C ASN A 392 -1.97 14.57 34.35
N THR A 393 -2.25 14.66 33.07
CA THR A 393 -1.22 14.61 32.03
C THR A 393 -0.39 15.89 32.06
N LEU A 394 0.82 15.81 31.50
CA LEU A 394 1.65 16.98 31.23
C LEU A 394 0.86 17.98 30.36
N PRO A 395 1.00 19.30 30.58
CA PRO A 395 0.34 20.31 29.75
C PRO A 395 1.05 20.43 28.40
N LEU A 396 0.91 19.38 27.59
CA LEU A 396 1.47 19.26 26.26
C LEU A 396 0.64 20.09 25.26
N THR A 397 1.29 20.54 24.20
CA THR A 397 0.69 21.36 23.15
C THR A 397 0.66 20.65 21.79
N LEU A 398 1.43 19.58 21.65
CA LEU A 398 1.40 18.76 20.44
C LEU A 398 0.23 17.77 20.48
N ASP A 399 -0.19 17.35 19.29
CA ASP A 399 -1.09 16.20 19.18
C ASP A 399 -0.50 14.98 19.88
N ILE A 400 -1.36 14.14 20.43
CA ILE A 400 -0.91 12.99 21.21
C ILE A 400 -1.14 11.70 20.44
N VAL A 401 -0.06 10.95 20.27
CA VAL A 401 -0.13 9.54 19.85
C VAL A 401 -0.06 8.67 21.10
N LYS A 402 -1.03 7.77 21.24
CA LYS A 402 -1.01 6.73 22.27
C LYS A 402 -0.87 5.35 21.65
N ILE A 403 0.12 4.60 22.15
CA ILE A 403 0.27 3.16 21.91
C ILE A 403 -0.24 2.43 23.15
N SER A 404 -1.21 1.54 22.99
CA SER A 404 -1.73 0.69 24.06
C SER A 404 -1.40 -0.77 23.76
N MET A 405 -0.74 -1.46 24.69
CA MET A 405 -0.28 -2.83 24.49
C MET A 405 -0.03 -3.54 25.85
N ASP A 406 0.16 -4.85 25.80
CA ASP A 406 0.57 -5.61 26.97
C ASP A 406 1.87 -5.05 27.57
N GLN A 407 1.92 -4.82 28.87
CA GLN A 407 3.08 -4.22 29.54
C GLN A 407 4.32 -5.13 29.51
N ARG A 408 4.16 -6.45 29.51
CA ARG A 408 5.28 -7.41 29.42
C ARG A 408 5.85 -7.38 28.01
N GLU A 409 4.97 -7.35 27.00
CA GLU A 409 5.33 -7.21 25.59
C GLU A 409 6.04 -5.86 25.35
N ALA A 410 5.52 -4.77 25.90
CA ALA A 410 6.17 -3.46 25.82
C ALA A 410 7.62 -3.52 26.33
N THR A 411 7.82 -4.14 27.50
CA THR A 411 9.15 -4.29 28.09
C THR A 411 10.07 -5.20 27.28
N ALA A 412 9.54 -6.29 26.69
CA ALA A 412 10.32 -7.25 25.92
C ALA A 412 10.68 -6.76 24.52
N VAL A 413 9.73 -6.09 23.84
CA VAL A 413 9.85 -5.72 22.43
C VAL A 413 10.40 -4.31 22.23
N LEU A 414 9.94 -3.33 23.02
CA LEU A 414 10.34 -1.92 22.88
C LEU A 414 11.61 -1.60 23.67
N THR A 415 12.64 -2.42 23.49
CA THR A 415 13.93 -2.31 24.18
C THR A 415 15.09 -2.18 23.21
N LYS A 416 16.23 -1.65 23.69
CA LYS A 416 17.44 -1.46 22.87
C LYS A 416 17.89 -2.76 22.20
N GLY A 417 18.17 -2.67 20.91
CA GLY A 417 18.63 -3.80 20.11
C GLY A 417 17.54 -4.80 19.69
N SER A 418 16.31 -4.64 20.14
CA SER A 418 15.22 -5.53 19.77
C SER A 418 14.92 -5.49 18.27
N VAL A 419 14.65 -6.67 17.72
CA VAL A 419 14.15 -6.88 16.34
C VAL A 419 12.75 -7.48 16.33
N ALA A 420 12.22 -7.76 17.52
CA ALA A 420 10.90 -8.36 17.69
C ALA A 420 9.78 -7.36 17.33
N LYS A 421 8.65 -7.89 16.96
CA LYS A 421 7.42 -7.16 16.64
C LYS A 421 6.27 -7.79 17.40
N THR A 422 5.34 -6.98 17.90
CA THR A 422 4.18 -7.44 18.65
C THR A 422 2.95 -6.61 18.33
N SER A 423 1.78 -7.10 18.73
CA SER A 423 0.49 -6.43 18.60
C SER A 423 0.35 -5.26 19.56
N ALA A 424 -0.25 -4.18 19.09
CA ALA A 424 -0.61 -3.01 19.87
C ALA A 424 -1.87 -2.37 19.28
N SER A 425 -2.37 -1.31 19.88
CA SER A 425 -3.25 -0.34 19.24
C SER A 425 -2.59 1.03 19.25
N ILE A 426 -2.85 1.81 18.19
CA ILE A 426 -2.42 3.20 18.06
C ILE A 426 -3.64 4.11 18.01
N ALA A 427 -3.64 5.17 18.80
CA ALA A 427 -4.65 6.22 18.74
C ALA A 427 -4.00 7.58 18.54
N LEU A 428 -4.66 8.48 17.82
CA LEU A 428 -4.28 9.88 17.64
C LEU A 428 -5.33 10.78 18.30
N TYR A 429 -4.88 11.74 19.08
CA TYR A 429 -5.71 12.77 19.68
C TYR A 429 -5.26 14.15 19.20
N VAL A 430 -6.21 14.92 18.67
CA VAL A 430 -6.03 16.30 18.25
C VAL A 430 -6.92 17.17 19.13
N ASP A 431 -6.36 18.17 19.78
CA ASP A 431 -7.08 19.04 20.73
C ASP A 431 -7.87 18.24 21.79
N GLY A 432 -7.31 17.11 22.24
CA GLY A 432 -7.95 16.23 23.20
C GLY A 432 -9.05 15.32 22.66
N VAL A 433 -9.34 15.34 21.37
CA VAL A 433 -10.36 14.52 20.71
C VAL A 433 -9.71 13.37 19.96
N GLU A 434 -10.17 12.14 20.23
CA GLU A 434 -9.72 10.95 19.51
C GLU A 434 -10.13 11.05 18.03
N GLN A 435 -9.15 10.96 17.14
CA GLN A 435 -9.36 10.96 15.70
C GLN A 435 -9.50 9.54 15.15
N PHE A 436 -8.71 8.64 15.67
CA PHE A 436 -8.79 7.21 15.40
C PHE A 436 -8.16 6.40 16.52
N SER A 437 -8.55 5.12 16.62
CA SER A 437 -7.95 4.13 17.49
C SER A 437 -7.95 2.78 16.77
N GLU A 438 -6.77 2.36 16.25
CA GLU A 438 -6.64 1.23 15.35
C GLU A 438 -5.67 0.17 15.87
N PRO A 439 -5.95 -1.12 15.66
CA PRO A 439 -5.00 -2.18 15.92
C PRO A 439 -3.80 -2.08 14.99
N CYS A 440 -2.62 -2.39 15.49
CA CYS A 440 -1.38 -2.33 14.72
C CYS A 440 -0.32 -3.28 15.25
N GLY A 441 0.72 -3.50 14.45
CA GLY A 441 1.97 -4.09 14.90
C GLY A 441 2.99 -3.01 15.23
N ILE A 442 3.74 -3.19 16.31
CA ILE A 442 4.81 -2.28 16.70
C ILE A 442 6.15 -3.00 16.83
N SER A 443 7.22 -2.35 16.40
CA SER A 443 8.60 -2.80 16.58
C SER A 443 9.56 -1.63 16.67
N VAL A 444 10.77 -1.86 17.20
CA VAL A 444 11.83 -0.84 17.21
C VAL A 444 12.35 -0.65 15.79
N GLN A 445 12.38 0.62 15.34
CA GLN A 445 12.88 0.99 14.02
C GLN A 445 14.38 1.30 14.05
N GLY A 446 15.03 1.09 12.88
CA GLY A 446 16.42 1.45 12.63
C GLY A 446 17.35 0.24 12.57
N SER A 447 18.62 0.51 12.28
CA SER A 447 19.72 -0.47 12.37
C SER A 447 20.68 -0.05 13.49
N GLY A 448 21.52 0.95 13.26
CA GLY A 448 22.42 1.53 14.26
C GLY A 448 21.68 2.29 15.37
N SER A 449 20.58 2.95 15.06
CA SER A 449 19.81 3.77 16.02
C SER A 449 19.07 2.96 17.09
N ARG A 450 18.97 1.64 16.97
CA ARG A 450 18.37 0.76 18.00
C ARG A 450 19.10 0.75 19.35
N ILE A 451 20.33 1.27 19.39
CA ILE A 451 21.11 1.33 20.62
C ILE A 451 20.90 2.62 21.42
N TYR A 452 20.22 3.61 20.85
CA TYR A 452 19.97 4.90 21.52
C TYR A 452 18.99 4.75 22.70
N GLU A 453 18.99 5.72 23.58
CA GLU A 453 18.11 5.69 24.74
C GLU A 453 16.65 5.97 24.36
N LYS A 454 16.44 6.94 23.51
CA LYS A 454 15.16 7.23 22.92
C LYS A 454 15.02 6.52 21.59
N LEU A 455 14.17 5.49 21.54
CA LEU A 455 14.01 4.61 20.38
C LEU A 455 12.98 5.16 19.39
N SER A 456 13.20 4.95 18.11
CA SER A 456 12.17 5.12 17.09
C SER A 456 11.37 3.84 16.90
N TYR A 457 10.11 3.95 16.50
CA TYR A 457 9.22 2.81 16.32
C TYR A 457 8.68 2.74 14.88
N GLN A 458 8.47 1.53 14.42
CA GLN A 458 7.72 1.23 13.21
C GLN A 458 6.34 0.73 13.61
N ILE A 459 5.32 1.30 13.00
CA ILE A 459 3.93 0.89 13.13
C ILE A 459 3.53 0.27 11.79
N ASP A 460 3.03 -0.94 11.81
CA ASP A 460 2.53 -1.66 10.63
C ASP A 460 1.04 -1.94 10.79
N PHE A 461 0.26 -1.55 9.82
CA PHE A 461 -1.11 -1.94 9.68
C PHE A 461 -1.14 -3.14 8.73
N ARG A 462 -1.47 -4.29 9.28
CA ARG A 462 -1.55 -5.55 8.55
C ARG A 462 -2.71 -6.35 9.08
N SER A 463 -3.27 -7.17 8.21
CA SER A 463 -4.38 -8.07 8.51
C SER A 463 -4.23 -8.78 9.86
N ARG A 464 -3.07 -9.33 10.16
CA ARG A 464 -2.81 -10.03 11.43
C ARG A 464 -2.95 -9.19 12.71
N TYR A 465 -3.04 -7.86 12.60
CA TYR A 465 -3.26 -6.97 13.73
C TYR A 465 -4.67 -6.38 13.74
N GLY A 466 -5.34 -6.37 12.60
CA GLY A 466 -6.65 -5.76 12.38
C GLY A 466 -6.81 -5.34 10.92
N ASP A 467 -6.95 -4.05 10.65
CA ASP A 467 -7.00 -3.53 9.29
C ASP A 467 -5.64 -3.54 8.60
N THR A 468 -5.65 -3.64 7.27
CA THR A 468 -4.45 -3.62 6.42
C THR A 468 -3.84 -2.24 6.27
N ALA A 469 -4.61 -1.19 6.58
CA ALA A 469 -4.17 0.19 6.50
C ALA A 469 -4.87 1.08 7.53
N LEU A 470 -4.18 2.10 7.99
CA LEU A 470 -4.78 3.24 8.68
C LEU A 470 -5.46 4.13 7.64
N ARG A 471 -6.74 4.42 7.83
CA ARG A 471 -7.53 5.34 6.99
C ARG A 471 -7.75 6.67 7.72
N TYR A 472 -6.79 7.57 7.55
CA TYR A 472 -6.83 8.91 8.14
C TYR A 472 -5.82 9.83 7.43
N LYS A 473 -6.17 11.09 7.15
CA LYS A 473 -5.25 12.09 6.59
C LYS A 473 -4.22 12.53 7.64
N LEU A 474 -3.04 11.89 7.64
CA LEU A 474 -1.98 12.14 8.63
C LEU A 474 -1.22 13.44 8.40
N PHE A 475 -1.06 13.88 7.15
CA PHE A 475 -0.19 14.97 6.75
C PHE A 475 -0.92 16.03 5.93
N ASP A 476 -0.80 17.29 6.31
CA ASP A 476 -1.50 18.39 5.63
C ASP A 476 -1.07 18.58 4.18
N LYS A 477 0.21 18.27 3.88
CA LYS A 477 0.79 18.39 2.54
C LYS A 477 0.42 17.24 1.59
N LEU A 478 -0.28 16.21 2.07
CA LEU A 478 -0.68 15.05 1.29
C LEU A 478 -2.19 14.88 1.29
N GLU A 479 -2.72 14.49 0.14
CA GLU A 479 -4.12 14.02 0.04
C GLU A 479 -4.26 12.52 0.39
N GLN A 480 -3.16 11.86 0.76
CA GLN A 480 -3.17 10.46 1.17
C GLN A 480 -3.90 10.26 2.48
N GLU A 481 -4.88 9.36 2.45
CA GLU A 481 -5.67 8.96 3.63
C GLU A 481 -5.44 7.50 4.03
N GLU A 482 -4.65 6.74 3.28
CA GLU A 482 -4.40 5.32 3.53
C GLU A 482 -2.92 5.01 3.70
N PHE A 483 -2.55 4.41 4.85
CA PHE A 483 -1.17 4.09 5.20
C PHE A 483 -1.04 2.66 5.72
N THR A 484 -0.31 1.81 5.02
CA THR A 484 -0.02 0.43 5.47
C THR A 484 1.10 0.38 6.53
N THR A 485 1.90 1.43 6.64
CA THR A 485 3.00 1.55 7.62
C THR A 485 3.40 3.00 7.81
N ILE A 486 3.68 3.36 9.05
CA ILE A 486 4.24 4.67 9.42
C ILE A 486 5.42 4.49 10.36
N ALA A 487 6.19 5.55 10.57
CA ALA A 487 7.26 5.59 11.55
C ALA A 487 6.96 6.63 12.62
N LEU A 488 7.30 6.33 13.87
CA LEU A 488 7.39 7.28 14.97
C LEU A 488 8.89 7.54 15.22
N ARG A 489 9.41 8.63 14.64
CA ARG A 489 10.82 8.98 14.70
C ARG A 489 11.14 9.76 15.96
N SER A 490 12.20 9.37 16.66
CA SER A 490 12.66 10.00 17.93
C SER A 490 13.68 11.11 17.72
N GLY A 491 14.00 11.47 16.46
CA GLY A 491 15.13 12.30 16.09
C GLY A 491 16.43 11.52 15.81
N SER A 492 16.45 10.21 16.04
CA SER A 492 17.61 9.33 15.79
C SER A 492 18.96 9.91 16.28
N GLN A 493 19.92 10.20 15.41
CA GLN A 493 21.20 10.78 15.80
C GLN A 493 21.08 12.24 16.25
N ASP A 494 20.09 12.98 15.73
CA ASP A 494 19.82 14.37 16.09
C ASP A 494 19.12 14.53 17.45
N GLN A 495 18.68 13.44 18.11
CA GLN A 495 18.02 13.49 19.42
C GLN A 495 18.89 14.17 20.52
N CYS A 496 20.21 14.22 20.35
CA CYS A 496 21.14 14.86 21.26
C CYS A 496 21.53 16.29 20.85
N ALA A 497 20.88 16.85 19.82
CA ALA A 497 21.17 18.17 19.27
C ALA A 497 19.85 18.93 18.93
N ALA A 498 19.62 19.33 17.68
CA ALA A 498 18.45 20.16 17.30
C ALA A 498 17.12 19.39 17.28
N CYS A 499 17.16 18.08 17.06
CA CYS A 499 15.98 17.19 17.04
C CYS A 499 14.98 17.51 15.91
N MET A 500 15.41 18.12 14.80
CA MET A 500 14.55 18.55 13.68
C MET A 500 15.26 18.63 12.32
N ARG A 501 16.55 18.26 12.21
CA ARG A 501 17.31 18.44 10.97
C ARG A 501 16.73 17.66 9.79
N ASP A 502 16.40 16.39 10.00
CA ASP A 502 15.81 15.52 8.96
C ASP A 502 14.44 16.05 8.50
N GLU A 503 13.64 16.55 9.44
CA GLU A 503 12.33 17.10 9.18
C GLU A 503 12.39 18.37 8.35
N ILE A 504 13.24 19.32 8.72
CA ILE A 504 13.41 20.60 8.01
C ILE A 504 13.94 20.39 6.58
N ILE A 505 14.95 19.54 6.40
CA ILE A 505 15.53 19.27 5.09
C ILE A 505 14.49 18.55 4.19
N SER A 506 13.80 17.56 4.72
CA SER A 506 12.75 16.86 3.98
C SER A 506 11.63 17.81 3.55
N ASP A 507 11.21 18.72 4.44
CA ASP A 507 10.14 19.70 4.20
C ASP A 507 10.50 20.69 3.09
N ILE A 508 11.73 21.21 3.12
CA ILE A 508 12.21 22.15 2.10
C ILE A 508 12.20 21.50 0.72
N PHE A 509 12.79 20.30 0.60
CA PHE A 509 12.88 19.61 -0.68
C PHE A 509 11.54 19.02 -1.13
N PHE A 510 10.62 18.79 -0.21
CA PHE A 510 9.23 18.46 -0.56
C PHE A 510 8.55 19.61 -1.33
N ASP A 511 8.80 20.86 -0.90
CA ASP A 511 8.15 22.03 -1.48
C ASP A 511 8.83 22.53 -2.78
N CYS A 512 10.10 22.19 -3.02
CA CYS A 512 10.87 22.80 -4.11
C CYS A 512 11.34 21.81 -5.19
N SER A 513 11.11 20.51 -5.05
CA SER A 513 11.54 19.51 -6.02
C SER A 513 10.48 18.45 -6.29
N ASP A 514 9.94 18.48 -7.50
CA ASP A 514 9.04 17.41 -7.99
C ASP A 514 9.79 16.14 -8.39
N ASN A 515 11.11 16.21 -8.51
CA ASN A 515 11.96 15.12 -9.00
C ASN A 515 12.71 14.37 -7.89
N LEU A 516 12.67 14.87 -6.65
CA LEU A 516 13.35 14.28 -5.51
C LEU A 516 12.32 13.78 -4.49
N LEU A 517 12.25 12.48 -4.29
CA LEU A 517 11.34 11.92 -3.30
C LEU A 517 11.81 12.23 -1.88
N THR A 518 10.97 12.92 -1.13
CA THR A 518 11.13 13.21 0.31
C THR A 518 9.88 12.77 1.06
N PHE A 519 9.88 12.86 2.40
CA PHE A 519 8.81 12.32 3.24
C PHE A 519 8.22 13.38 4.16
N CYS A 520 6.90 13.42 4.23
CA CYS A 520 6.19 14.28 5.17
C CYS A 520 6.38 13.83 6.62
N TYR A 521 6.18 14.79 7.54
CA TYR A 521 6.22 14.56 8.97
C TYR A 521 5.11 15.32 9.69
N ARG A 522 4.79 14.84 10.90
CA ARG A 522 3.90 15.51 11.86
C ARG A 522 4.49 15.38 13.27
N PRO A 523 4.80 16.49 13.96
CA PRO A 523 5.29 16.41 15.33
C PRO A 523 4.16 15.99 16.27
N VAL A 524 4.48 15.10 17.22
CA VAL A 524 3.52 14.57 18.19
C VAL A 524 4.20 14.29 19.52
N SER A 525 3.43 14.27 20.59
CA SER A 525 3.82 13.75 21.89
C SER A 525 3.38 12.29 22.02
N LEU A 526 4.33 11.39 22.30
CA LEU A 526 4.08 9.95 22.34
C LEU A 526 3.88 9.44 23.78
N TYR A 527 2.84 8.65 23.97
CA TYR A 527 2.65 7.76 25.12
C TYR A 527 2.71 6.29 24.69
N VAL A 528 3.34 5.46 25.51
CA VAL A 528 3.23 4.00 25.44
C VAL A 528 2.64 3.53 26.73
N ASN A 529 1.45 2.97 26.68
CA ASN A 529 0.59 2.80 27.84
C ASN A 529 0.44 4.15 28.59
N GLU A 530 0.71 4.21 29.87
CA GLU A 530 0.64 5.44 30.69
C GLU A 530 1.95 6.25 30.69
N ASP A 531 3.02 5.70 30.08
CA ASP A 531 4.33 6.32 30.08
C ASP A 531 4.48 7.34 28.94
N TYR A 532 4.74 8.60 29.28
CA TYR A 532 5.19 9.59 28.31
C TYR A 532 6.57 9.22 27.75
N LYS A 533 6.73 9.25 26.42
CA LYS A 533 7.98 8.91 25.73
C LYS A 533 8.63 10.11 25.02
N GLY A 534 8.07 11.31 25.17
CA GLY A 534 8.64 12.55 24.63
C GLY A 534 8.09 12.94 23.26
N VAL A 535 8.74 13.92 22.64
CA VAL A 535 8.41 14.44 21.31
C VAL A 535 8.88 13.47 20.23
N TYR A 536 7.98 13.12 19.32
CA TYR A 536 8.24 12.25 18.16
C TYR A 536 7.72 12.91 16.90
N TYR A 537 8.10 12.31 15.74
CA TYR A 537 7.54 12.69 14.45
C TYR A 537 6.90 11.48 13.81
N ILE A 538 5.58 11.56 13.52
CA ILE A 538 4.98 10.61 12.57
C ILE A 538 5.62 10.89 11.22
N ARG A 539 6.07 9.85 10.51
CA ARG A 539 6.66 9.97 9.18
C ARG A 539 6.17 8.88 8.24
N GLU A 540 6.11 9.21 6.95
CA GLU A 540 5.97 8.22 5.91
C GLU A 540 7.16 7.25 5.92
N ARG A 541 6.94 6.06 5.40
CA ARG A 541 7.99 5.05 5.23
C ARG A 541 8.47 5.01 3.78
N CYS A 542 9.78 4.88 3.58
CA CYS A 542 10.35 4.62 2.27
C CYS A 542 10.01 3.18 1.83
N LYS A 543 8.90 3.00 1.16
CA LYS A 543 8.35 1.73 0.68
C LYS A 543 7.78 1.88 -0.74
N ALA A 544 7.62 0.76 -1.45
CA ALA A 544 6.99 0.74 -2.77
C ALA A 544 5.56 1.35 -2.75
N ALA A 545 4.78 1.09 -1.71
CA ALA A 545 3.45 1.68 -1.54
C ALA A 545 3.47 3.22 -1.49
N THR A 546 4.48 3.84 -0.85
CA THR A 546 4.64 5.30 -0.83
C THR A 546 4.93 5.85 -2.22
N ILE A 547 5.78 5.17 -2.98
CA ILE A 547 6.08 5.55 -4.37
C ILE A 547 4.83 5.39 -5.24
N ALA A 548 4.16 4.26 -5.12
CA ALA A 548 2.93 3.97 -5.85
C ALA A 548 1.89 5.07 -5.67
N TYR A 549 1.64 5.47 -4.42
CA TYR A 549 0.73 6.56 -4.13
C TYR A 549 1.19 7.90 -4.73
N ARG A 550 2.46 8.30 -4.48
CA ARG A 550 3.02 9.59 -4.90
C ARG A 550 3.01 9.78 -6.42
N TYR A 551 3.19 8.71 -7.17
CA TYR A 551 3.32 8.72 -8.62
C TYR A 551 2.10 8.15 -9.35
N GLY A 552 1.06 7.70 -8.65
CA GLY A 552 -0.15 7.14 -9.24
C GLY A 552 0.08 5.87 -10.05
N VAL A 553 0.97 4.99 -9.59
CA VAL A 553 1.35 3.74 -10.26
C VAL A 553 1.07 2.52 -9.37
N SER A 554 1.10 1.31 -9.94
CA SER A 554 1.05 0.09 -9.14
C SER A 554 2.29 -0.03 -8.23
N LYS A 555 2.10 -0.52 -6.99
CA LYS A 555 3.23 -0.84 -6.09
C LYS A 555 4.19 -1.87 -6.69
N ASP A 556 3.71 -2.74 -7.60
CA ASP A 556 4.49 -3.80 -8.21
C ASP A 556 5.46 -3.30 -9.27
N THR A 557 5.23 -2.09 -9.80
CA THR A 557 6.16 -1.39 -10.69
C THR A 557 7.12 -0.45 -9.97
N ALA A 558 6.99 -0.32 -8.64
CA ALA A 558 7.83 0.55 -7.80
C ALA A 558 8.99 -0.23 -7.17
N TYR A 559 10.19 0.03 -7.65
CA TYR A 559 11.44 -0.61 -7.18
C TYR A 559 12.28 0.37 -6.38
N ILE A 560 12.80 -0.08 -5.23
CA ILE A 560 13.70 0.69 -4.37
C ILE A 560 15.01 -0.06 -4.21
N GLU A 561 16.11 0.62 -4.54
CA GLU A 561 17.47 0.11 -4.36
C GLU A 561 18.21 0.95 -3.31
N ARG A 562 18.90 0.26 -2.39
CA ARG A 562 19.79 0.90 -1.42
C ARG A 562 21.20 0.96 -1.98
N ASN A 563 21.81 2.13 -1.91
CA ASN A 563 23.25 2.23 -2.04
C ASN A 563 23.88 1.98 -0.68
N VAL A 564 24.48 0.82 -0.47
CA VAL A 564 25.38 0.59 0.67
C VAL A 564 26.80 0.86 0.20
N ALA A 565 27.20 2.10 0.24
CA ALA A 565 28.57 2.50 -0.12
C ALA A 565 29.55 2.14 1.01
N SER A 566 29.90 0.87 1.14
CA SER A 566 31.12 0.50 1.84
C SER A 566 32.11 -0.12 0.84
N PRO A 567 33.28 0.46 0.64
CA PRO A 567 34.31 -0.13 -0.23
C PRO A 567 34.80 -1.51 0.24
N ASN A 568 34.42 -1.92 1.47
CA ASN A 568 34.85 -3.19 2.09
C ASN A 568 33.75 -4.23 2.25
N ILE A 569 32.50 -3.91 1.89
CA ILE A 569 31.40 -4.86 1.93
C ILE A 569 30.85 -4.92 0.51
N GLY A 570 31.02 -6.05 -0.17
CA GLY A 570 30.47 -6.31 -1.49
C GLY A 570 28.95 -6.11 -1.46
N VAL A 571 28.49 -5.00 -2.01
CA VAL A 571 27.07 -4.67 -2.06
C VAL A 571 26.54 -5.00 -3.43
N SER A 572 25.54 -5.83 -3.44
CA SER A 572 24.70 -6.15 -4.56
C SER A 572 23.69 -5.00 -4.73
N TYR A 573 23.92 -4.12 -5.70
CA TYR A 573 22.83 -3.38 -6.32
C TYR A 573 22.01 -4.34 -7.16
N GLY A 574 20.75 -4.05 -7.41
CA GLY A 574 20.07 -4.65 -8.53
C GLY A 574 20.96 -4.55 -9.77
N ALA A 575 21.05 -5.62 -10.52
CA ALA A 575 22.02 -5.75 -11.61
C ALA A 575 22.01 -4.55 -12.56
N GLU A 576 20.85 -3.98 -12.78
CA GLU A 576 20.59 -2.87 -13.70
C GLU A 576 21.16 -1.53 -13.20
N LEU A 577 20.94 -1.15 -11.94
CA LEU A 577 21.51 0.08 -11.37
C LEU A 577 23.04 -0.03 -11.28
N ALA A 578 23.57 -1.20 -10.94
CA ALA A 578 25.00 -1.46 -10.94
C ALA A 578 25.62 -1.36 -12.34
N GLU A 579 24.92 -1.79 -13.38
CA GLU A 579 25.34 -1.64 -14.76
C GLU A 579 25.37 -0.17 -15.20
N LEU A 580 24.30 0.57 -14.89
CA LEU A 580 24.22 2.01 -15.15
C LEU A 580 25.36 2.76 -14.47
N GLN A 581 25.66 2.47 -13.22
CA GLN A 581 26.77 3.08 -12.49
C GLN A 581 28.14 2.72 -13.09
N ARG A 582 28.33 1.46 -13.54
CA ARG A 582 29.55 1.06 -14.26
C ARG A 582 29.70 1.82 -15.58
N TYR A 583 28.58 1.99 -16.31
CA TYR A 583 28.58 2.76 -17.55
C TYR A 583 29.00 4.22 -17.32
N ILE A 584 28.39 4.90 -16.34
CA ILE A 584 28.72 6.30 -15.98
C ILE A 584 30.21 6.48 -15.66
N ARG A 585 30.80 5.53 -14.94
CA ARG A 585 32.22 5.58 -14.57
C ARG A 585 33.18 5.27 -15.73
N GLY A 586 32.74 4.40 -16.65
CA GLY A 586 33.57 3.87 -17.73
C GLY A 586 33.49 4.67 -19.05
N HIS A 587 32.53 5.61 -19.16
CA HIS A 587 32.34 6.36 -20.41
C HIS A 587 32.48 7.86 -20.21
N ASP A 588 32.88 8.54 -21.28
CA ASP A 588 33.02 9.99 -21.30
C ASP A 588 31.66 10.67 -21.56
N LEU A 589 31.03 11.17 -20.51
CA LEU A 589 29.72 11.83 -20.59
C LEU A 589 29.78 13.22 -21.28
N SER A 590 30.96 13.75 -21.65
CA SER A 590 31.04 14.92 -22.54
C SER A 590 30.52 14.61 -23.95
N LYS A 591 30.50 13.33 -24.33
CA LYS A 591 29.94 12.86 -25.58
C LYS A 591 28.40 12.74 -25.48
N SER A 592 27.70 13.38 -26.43
CA SER A 592 26.23 13.42 -26.45
C SER A 592 25.61 12.02 -26.39
N GLU A 593 26.14 11.07 -27.14
CA GLU A 593 25.66 9.68 -27.18
C GLU A 593 25.75 8.98 -25.81
N CYS A 594 26.83 9.21 -25.06
CA CYS A 594 27.01 8.62 -23.72
C CYS A 594 26.11 9.28 -22.69
N TYR A 595 25.94 10.60 -22.79
CA TYR A 595 25.07 11.34 -21.91
C TYR A 595 23.59 10.98 -22.14
N GLU A 596 23.15 10.90 -23.39
CA GLU A 596 21.80 10.47 -23.75
C GLU A 596 21.47 9.03 -23.31
N TYR A 597 22.45 8.11 -23.38
CA TYR A 597 22.28 6.76 -22.82
C TYR A 597 21.93 6.78 -21.35
N VAL A 598 22.60 7.65 -20.57
CA VAL A 598 22.35 7.80 -19.13
C VAL A 598 21.03 8.51 -18.86
N ARG A 599 20.73 9.61 -19.58
CA ARG A 599 19.52 10.41 -19.41
C ARG A 599 18.21 9.63 -19.65
N ARG A 600 18.25 8.62 -20.50
CA ARG A 600 17.12 7.71 -20.73
C ARG A 600 16.87 6.73 -19.58
N ARG A 601 17.80 6.59 -18.64
CA ARG A 601 17.77 5.62 -17.53
C ARG A 601 17.80 6.24 -16.15
N LEU A 602 18.25 7.49 -16.07
CA LEU A 602 18.39 8.24 -14.82
C LEU A 602 17.73 9.61 -15.00
N ASN A 603 16.89 10.01 -14.07
CA ASN A 603 16.32 11.33 -14.01
C ASN A 603 17.42 12.32 -13.58
N ILE A 604 17.82 13.20 -14.49
CA ILE A 604 18.94 14.12 -14.28
C ILE A 604 18.58 15.23 -13.29
N GLU A 605 17.35 15.69 -13.32
CA GLU A 605 16.81 16.69 -12.39
C GLU A 605 16.82 16.16 -10.96
N SER A 606 16.41 14.90 -10.76
CA SER A 606 16.50 14.21 -9.48
C SER A 606 17.93 14.12 -8.96
N LEU A 607 18.88 13.81 -9.85
CA LEU A 607 20.30 13.73 -9.52
C LEU A 607 20.86 15.10 -9.12
N ILE A 608 20.47 16.16 -9.84
CA ILE A 608 20.91 17.55 -9.57
C ILE A 608 20.43 17.96 -8.17
N ASP A 609 19.13 17.87 -7.91
CA ASP A 609 18.54 18.30 -6.63
C ASP A 609 19.11 17.49 -5.46
N PHE A 610 19.33 16.18 -5.65
CA PHE A 610 19.96 15.32 -4.62
C PHE A 610 21.39 15.77 -4.26
N TYR A 611 22.24 16.04 -5.25
CA TYR A 611 23.59 16.48 -4.97
C TYR A 611 23.64 17.88 -4.38
N ILE A 612 22.75 18.78 -4.79
CA ILE A 612 22.62 20.11 -4.17
C ILE A 612 22.21 19.95 -2.70
N ALA A 613 21.21 19.11 -2.42
CA ALA A 613 20.77 18.80 -1.03
C ALA A 613 21.94 18.31 -0.17
N LEU A 614 22.74 17.35 -0.68
CA LEU A 614 23.90 16.82 0.04
C LEU A 614 24.98 17.86 0.30
N MET A 615 25.29 18.68 -0.71
CA MET A 615 26.32 19.74 -0.60
C MET A 615 25.90 20.81 0.39
N TRP A 616 24.65 21.26 0.27
CA TRP A 616 24.09 22.32 1.10
C TRP A 616 23.93 21.90 2.56
N SER A 617 23.37 20.73 2.81
CA SER A 617 23.09 20.26 4.16
C SER A 617 24.30 19.65 4.88
N ASN A 618 25.42 19.48 4.17
CA ASN A 618 26.59 18.79 4.71
C ASN A 618 26.28 17.41 5.32
N ASN A 619 25.32 16.71 4.71
CA ASN A 619 24.93 15.37 5.16
C ASN A 619 26.00 14.36 4.76
N PHE A 620 26.68 13.75 5.74
CA PHE A 620 27.79 12.81 5.54
C PHE A 620 27.41 11.34 5.73
N ASP A 621 26.12 11.01 5.90
CA ASP A 621 25.69 9.62 5.99
C ASP A 621 25.56 8.98 4.61
N PHE A 622 26.68 8.43 4.13
CA PHE A 622 26.78 7.78 2.83
C PHE A 622 26.01 6.46 2.71
N ASN A 623 25.54 5.90 3.82
CA ASN A 623 24.89 4.59 3.84
C ASN A 623 23.38 4.67 3.51
N ASN A 624 22.83 5.86 3.47
CA ASN A 624 21.40 6.09 3.32
C ASN A 624 20.97 6.58 1.92
N ILE A 625 21.85 6.50 0.90
CA ILE A 625 21.47 6.82 -0.46
C ILE A 625 20.55 5.73 -1.00
N ARG A 626 19.39 6.14 -1.52
CA ARG A 626 18.41 5.26 -2.13
C ARG A 626 18.04 5.76 -3.51
N PHE A 627 17.84 4.80 -4.39
CA PHE A 627 17.26 5.01 -5.71
C PHE A 627 15.90 4.33 -5.75
N PHE A 628 15.01 4.88 -6.55
CA PHE A 628 13.79 4.22 -6.93
C PHE A 628 13.52 4.40 -8.41
N ARG A 629 12.66 3.56 -8.96
CA ARG A 629 12.05 3.73 -10.28
C ARG A 629 10.62 3.22 -10.25
N CYS A 630 9.80 3.76 -11.14
CA CYS A 630 8.44 3.33 -11.38
C CYS A 630 8.03 3.71 -12.81
N ASP A 631 6.87 3.27 -13.26
CA ASP A 631 6.41 3.49 -14.62
C ASP A 631 6.09 4.97 -14.92
N ALA A 632 5.80 5.79 -13.91
CA ALA A 632 5.44 7.20 -14.10
C ALA A 632 6.51 8.04 -14.83
N ASP A 633 7.80 7.73 -14.65
CA ASP A 633 8.92 8.44 -15.28
C ASP A 633 9.63 7.56 -16.33
N ASN A 634 8.88 6.83 -17.14
CA ASN A 634 9.40 5.89 -18.15
C ASN A 634 10.43 4.89 -17.58
N GLY A 635 10.25 4.49 -16.33
CA GLY A 635 11.14 3.56 -15.63
C GLY A 635 12.55 4.10 -15.34
N ARG A 636 12.78 5.43 -15.42
CA ARG A 636 14.07 6.03 -15.08
C ARG A 636 14.32 5.96 -13.57
N TRP A 637 15.58 5.73 -13.21
CA TRP A 637 16.00 5.81 -11.83
C TRP A 637 15.94 7.24 -11.30
N GLN A 638 15.44 7.41 -10.09
CA GLN A 638 15.37 8.67 -9.34
C GLN A 638 15.99 8.47 -7.95
N LEU A 639 16.32 9.56 -7.27
CA LEU A 639 16.90 9.49 -5.94
C LEU A 639 15.88 9.83 -4.85
N ILE A 640 16.16 9.33 -3.66
CA ILE A 640 15.37 9.58 -2.45
C ILE A 640 16.24 10.33 -1.47
N LEU A 641 15.78 11.48 -1.01
CA LEU A 641 16.41 12.20 0.10
C LEU A 641 15.87 11.60 1.41
N TYR A 642 16.74 10.89 2.11
CA TYR A 642 16.37 10.08 3.26
C TYR A 642 17.42 10.15 4.36
N ASP A 643 16.95 10.33 5.62
CA ASP A 643 17.76 10.23 6.84
C ASP A 643 18.85 11.32 6.93
N SER A 644 18.42 12.59 6.95
CA SER A 644 19.29 13.76 7.02
C SER A 644 19.56 14.23 8.47
N ASP A 645 19.44 13.35 9.46
CA ASP A 645 19.58 13.66 10.88
C ASP A 645 21.02 14.04 11.31
N VAL A 646 22.04 13.80 10.47
CA VAL A 646 23.42 14.23 10.68
C VAL A 646 23.80 15.46 9.85
N ALA A 647 22.83 16.10 9.19
CA ALA A 647 23.05 17.32 8.43
C ALA A 647 23.47 18.48 9.35
N PHE A 648 24.31 19.39 8.85
CA PHE A 648 24.83 20.54 9.60
C PHE A 648 25.52 20.20 10.94
N TYR A 649 25.98 18.94 11.10
CA TYR A 649 26.57 18.48 12.35
C TYR A 649 28.05 18.83 12.51
N LYS A 650 28.75 18.99 11.40
CA LYS A 650 30.18 19.33 11.35
C LYS A 650 30.43 20.50 10.41
N SER A 651 31.57 21.18 10.62
CA SER A 651 32.02 22.23 9.69
C SER A 651 32.03 21.72 8.24
N ASN A 652 31.45 22.49 7.33
CA ASN A 652 31.39 22.17 5.90
C ASN A 652 32.70 22.42 5.13
N ALA A 653 33.78 22.77 5.83
CA ALA A 653 35.08 23.04 5.22
C ALA A 653 35.62 21.85 4.39
N GLY A 654 35.58 21.98 3.06
CA GLY A 654 36.00 20.95 2.13
C GLY A 654 34.95 19.87 1.85
N TRP A 655 33.71 19.96 2.39
CA TRP A 655 32.66 18.98 2.18
C TRP A 655 32.19 18.91 0.72
N VAL A 656 31.94 20.06 0.09
CA VAL A 656 31.59 20.13 -1.33
C VAL A 656 32.59 19.41 -2.21
N ARG A 657 33.90 19.61 -1.92
CA ARG A 657 34.97 18.89 -2.62
C ARG A 657 34.90 17.37 -2.39
N THR A 658 34.50 16.94 -1.20
CA THR A 658 34.33 15.52 -0.86
C THR A 658 33.18 14.93 -1.65
N VAL A 659 32.01 15.59 -1.67
CA VAL A 659 30.84 15.18 -2.46
C VAL A 659 31.20 15.12 -3.94
N TYR A 660 31.87 16.15 -4.46
CA TYR A 660 32.28 16.25 -5.87
C TYR A 660 33.16 15.09 -6.31
N ARG A 661 34.10 14.67 -5.47
CA ARG A 661 35.14 13.68 -5.83
C ARG A 661 34.78 12.25 -5.48
N LEU A 662 34.16 12.05 -4.36
CA LEU A 662 34.02 10.72 -3.75
C LEU A 662 32.57 10.19 -3.75
N TYR A 663 31.59 11.09 -3.67
CA TYR A 663 30.22 10.68 -3.48
C TYR A 663 29.67 10.01 -4.75
N LEU A 664 29.37 8.72 -4.65
CA LEU A 664 28.97 7.86 -5.77
C LEU A 664 29.98 7.81 -6.93
N ALA A 665 31.09 8.56 -6.90
CA ALA A 665 32.05 8.74 -8.01
C ALA A 665 31.35 9.07 -9.36
N MET A 666 30.15 9.63 -9.31
CA MET A 666 29.34 9.93 -10.50
C MET A 666 29.36 11.41 -10.86
N LEU A 667 29.22 12.31 -9.88
CA LEU A 667 29.05 13.74 -10.15
C LEU A 667 30.20 14.29 -11.01
N GLN A 668 31.45 13.88 -10.74
CA GLN A 668 32.61 14.29 -11.54
C GLN A 668 32.49 13.86 -13.02
N SER A 669 31.90 12.72 -13.30
CA SER A 669 31.65 12.27 -14.67
C SER A 669 30.60 13.13 -15.38
N PHE A 670 29.51 13.46 -14.68
CA PHE A 670 28.46 14.34 -15.20
C PHE A 670 28.96 15.77 -15.44
N MET A 671 29.82 16.33 -14.57
CA MET A 671 30.38 17.67 -14.72
C MET A 671 31.30 17.86 -15.95
N ARG A 672 31.63 16.79 -16.66
CA ARG A 672 32.28 16.86 -17.98
C ARG A 672 31.32 17.25 -19.10
N ASN A 673 30.04 16.98 -18.91
CA ASN A 673 28.99 17.38 -19.84
C ASN A 673 28.62 18.84 -19.63
N ALA A 674 28.65 19.65 -20.70
CA ALA A 674 28.44 21.09 -20.62
C ALA A 674 27.00 21.44 -20.25
N GLU A 675 26.01 20.70 -20.78
CA GLU A 675 24.59 20.88 -20.49
C GLU A 675 24.29 20.58 -19.02
N PHE A 676 24.74 19.42 -18.51
CA PHE A 676 24.57 19.07 -17.11
C PHE A 676 25.20 20.10 -16.17
N LYS A 677 26.43 20.50 -16.48
CA LYS A 677 27.15 21.49 -15.67
C LYS A 677 26.41 22.82 -15.60
N GLU A 678 25.88 23.31 -16.72
CA GLU A 678 25.07 24.53 -16.76
C GLU A 678 23.80 24.37 -15.95
N GLN A 679 23.02 23.31 -16.17
CA GLN A 679 21.79 23.02 -15.45
C GLN A 679 22.02 22.93 -13.94
N PHE A 680 23.02 22.18 -13.52
CA PHE A 680 23.39 22.03 -12.12
C PHE A 680 23.73 23.35 -11.45
N THR A 681 24.58 24.18 -12.14
CA THR A 681 25.02 25.45 -11.59
C THR A 681 23.87 26.44 -11.46
N LEU A 682 23.02 26.53 -12.48
CA LEU A 682 21.85 27.42 -12.48
C LEU A 682 20.82 26.99 -11.43
N ARG A 683 20.56 25.68 -11.31
CA ARG A 683 19.63 25.16 -10.30
C ARG A 683 20.12 25.40 -8.88
N MET A 684 21.41 25.26 -8.63
CA MET A 684 22.01 25.58 -7.32
C MET A 684 21.80 27.07 -6.98
N GLY A 685 22.09 27.96 -7.91
CA GLY A 685 21.88 29.41 -7.73
C GLY A 685 20.40 29.78 -7.56
N GLU A 686 19.50 29.13 -8.27
CA GLU A 686 18.05 29.30 -8.12
C GLU A 686 17.60 28.90 -6.70
N LEU A 687 17.97 27.70 -6.26
CA LEU A 687 17.60 27.21 -4.94
C LEU A 687 18.15 28.10 -3.82
N PHE A 688 19.38 28.62 -3.95
CA PHE A 688 19.98 29.50 -2.94
C PHE A 688 19.29 30.87 -2.84
N ARG A 689 18.58 31.30 -3.89
CA ARG A 689 17.79 32.54 -3.87
C ARG A 689 16.31 32.30 -3.54
N THR A 690 15.88 31.04 -3.42
CA THR A 690 14.48 30.68 -3.21
C THR A 690 14.33 29.77 -2.00
N ALA A 691 14.14 28.46 -2.20
CA ALA A 691 13.84 27.49 -1.14
C ALA A 691 14.97 27.31 -0.11
N LEU A 692 16.23 27.47 -0.54
CA LEU A 692 17.41 27.42 0.31
C LEU A 692 17.92 28.81 0.70
N ASP A 693 17.14 29.87 0.45
CA ASP A 693 17.47 31.20 1.01
C ASP A 693 17.61 31.07 2.54
N GLU A 694 18.71 31.60 3.06
CA GLU A 694 19.10 31.34 4.45
C GLU A 694 18.07 31.86 5.45
N GLN A 695 17.50 33.03 5.18
CA GLN A 695 16.46 33.61 6.04
C GLN A 695 15.17 32.75 6.00
N THR A 696 14.77 32.32 4.80
CA THR A 696 13.61 31.43 4.60
C THR A 696 13.78 30.11 5.35
N VAL A 697 14.97 29.52 5.31
CA VAL A 697 15.26 28.27 6.03
C VAL A 697 15.28 28.50 7.53
N ILE A 698 15.90 29.58 8.01
CA ILE A 698 15.93 29.93 9.44
C ILE A 698 14.48 30.15 9.96
N GLU A 699 13.61 30.79 9.20
CA GLU A 699 12.21 30.97 9.56
C GLU A 699 11.49 29.63 9.70
N ARG A 700 11.73 28.65 8.82
CA ARG A 700 11.18 27.28 8.96
C ARG A 700 11.70 26.57 10.22
N VAL A 701 12.98 26.68 10.50
CA VAL A 701 13.58 26.13 11.76
C VAL A 701 12.89 26.74 12.98
N ARG A 702 12.72 28.08 13.00
CA ARG A 702 12.08 28.77 14.12
C ARG A 702 10.60 28.45 14.26
N ALA A 703 9.91 28.27 13.15
CA ALA A 703 8.50 27.86 13.16
C ALA A 703 8.36 26.47 13.81
N LEU A 704 9.16 25.49 13.38
CA LEU A 704 9.12 24.15 13.99
C LEU A 704 9.59 24.17 15.45
N GLU A 705 10.64 24.94 15.77
CA GLU A 705 11.05 25.17 17.15
C GLU A 705 9.88 25.64 18.02
N SER A 706 9.16 26.65 17.56
CA SER A 706 8.01 27.22 18.30
C SER A 706 6.88 26.19 18.51
N ILE A 707 6.65 25.34 17.53
CA ILE A 707 5.62 24.29 17.61
C ILE A 707 5.96 23.26 18.69
N ILE A 708 7.22 22.83 18.77
CA ILE A 708 7.62 21.74 19.67
C ILE A 708 8.17 22.23 21.02
N ASP A 709 8.36 23.52 21.22
CA ASP A 709 9.09 24.13 22.34
C ASP A 709 8.58 23.68 23.71
N ASN A 710 7.27 23.80 23.93
CA ASN A 710 6.66 23.42 25.20
C ASN A 710 6.91 21.93 25.51
N ASP A 711 6.68 21.08 24.56
CA ASP A 711 6.76 19.63 24.75
C ASP A 711 8.21 19.15 24.84
N MET A 712 9.16 19.86 24.18
CA MET A 712 10.59 19.61 24.31
C MET A 712 11.11 19.89 25.72
N HIS A 713 10.48 20.77 26.47
CA HIS A 713 10.82 20.96 27.90
C HIS A 713 10.62 19.64 28.66
N TYR A 714 9.49 18.97 28.49
CA TYR A 714 9.18 17.69 29.14
C TYR A 714 10.00 16.53 28.54
N ASN A 715 10.24 16.54 27.23
CA ASN A 715 11.10 15.57 26.56
C ASN A 715 12.53 15.59 27.14
N CYS A 716 13.11 16.78 27.33
CA CYS A 716 14.46 16.92 27.89
C CYS A 716 14.51 16.51 29.36
N ALA A 717 13.47 16.79 30.13
CA ALA A 717 13.37 16.33 31.51
C ALA A 717 13.29 14.80 31.63
N LEU A 718 12.67 14.13 30.64
CA LEU A 718 12.57 12.68 30.59
C LEU A 718 13.92 12.01 30.20
N TYR A 719 14.74 12.66 29.38
CA TYR A 719 16.00 12.12 28.87
C TYR A 719 17.22 13.02 29.23
N PRO A 720 17.48 13.29 30.51
CA PRO A 720 18.54 14.22 30.91
C PRO A 720 19.96 13.75 30.52
N GLY A 721 20.15 12.42 30.35
CA GLY A 721 21.40 11.84 29.83
C GLY A 721 21.63 12.01 28.34
N VAL A 722 20.56 12.33 27.55
CA VAL A 722 20.63 12.55 26.11
C VAL A 722 20.79 14.03 25.80
N ILE A 723 19.89 14.88 26.30
CA ILE A 723 19.89 16.31 26.03
C ILE A 723 19.19 17.09 27.16
N SER A 724 19.74 18.25 27.56
CA SER A 724 19.01 19.23 28.38
C SER A 724 18.28 20.24 27.49
N TYR A 725 17.26 20.89 28.06
CA TYR A 725 16.49 21.91 27.33
C TYR A 725 17.39 23.07 26.85
N GLU A 726 18.32 23.54 27.70
CA GLU A 726 19.26 24.60 27.35
C GLU A 726 20.22 24.16 26.24
N LYS A 727 20.64 22.88 26.23
CA LYS A 727 21.46 22.32 25.16
C LYS A 727 20.70 22.25 23.87
N TRP A 728 19.43 21.82 23.91
CA TRP A 728 18.56 21.80 22.75
C TRP A 728 18.39 23.20 22.13
N LYS A 729 18.02 24.21 22.95
CA LYS A 729 17.90 25.61 22.49
C LYS A 729 19.20 26.12 21.89
N ARG A 730 20.34 25.78 22.50
CA ARG A 730 21.66 26.13 21.96
C ARG A 730 21.89 25.47 20.60
N SER A 731 21.58 24.18 20.47
CA SER A 731 21.75 23.45 19.21
C SER A 731 20.88 23.98 18.08
N VAL A 732 19.64 24.42 18.37
CA VAL A 732 18.78 25.11 17.41
C VAL A 732 19.37 26.47 17.02
N ASN A 733 19.91 27.23 17.98
CA ASN A 733 20.59 28.50 17.70
C ASN A 733 21.85 28.30 16.85
N GLU A 734 22.66 27.28 17.15
CA GLU A 734 23.85 26.91 16.38
C GLU A 734 23.47 26.49 14.94
N LEU A 735 22.34 25.77 14.77
CA LEU A 735 21.82 25.43 13.45
C LEU A 735 21.47 26.67 12.62
N CYS A 736 20.92 27.71 13.23
CA CYS A 736 20.57 28.97 12.56
C CYS A 736 21.76 29.91 12.35
N SER A 737 22.83 29.77 13.12
CA SER A 737 23.91 30.75 13.18
C SER A 737 24.92 30.67 12.02
N ARG A 738 25.75 31.72 11.88
CA ARG A 738 26.90 31.75 10.96
C ARG A 738 28.12 30.98 11.49
N GLU A 739 28.16 30.69 12.78
CA GLU A 739 29.29 30.02 13.42
C GLU A 739 29.25 28.51 13.16
N GLY A 740 30.38 27.95 12.71
CA GLY A 740 30.55 26.51 12.54
C GLY A 740 29.93 25.94 11.26
N SER A 741 28.84 25.17 11.36
CA SER A 741 28.17 24.50 10.25
C SER A 741 26.68 24.89 10.18
N GLY A 742 26.33 26.06 10.69
CA GLY A 742 24.94 26.54 10.67
C GLY A 742 24.50 27.03 9.27
N ILE A 743 23.23 27.45 9.20
CA ILE A 743 22.56 27.84 7.94
C ILE A 743 23.04 29.21 7.46
N GLU A 744 23.19 30.17 8.35
CA GLU A 744 23.64 31.53 8.00
C GLU A 744 25.06 31.53 7.40
N GLY A 745 25.25 32.10 6.22
CA GLY A 745 26.48 32.13 5.45
C GLY A 745 26.83 30.81 4.75
N ASN A 746 25.97 29.78 4.88
CA ASN A 746 26.19 28.46 4.27
C ASN A 746 26.16 28.49 2.74
N ASN A 747 25.21 29.23 2.16
CA ASN A 747 25.04 29.34 0.71
C ASN A 747 26.27 29.88 0.05
N TYR A 748 26.84 30.97 0.60
CA TYR A 748 28.10 31.53 0.13
C TYR A 748 29.27 30.50 0.23
N ASN A 749 29.41 29.84 1.37
CA ASN A 749 30.47 28.86 1.58
C ASN A 749 30.34 27.66 0.61
N VAL A 750 29.14 27.16 0.35
CA VAL A 750 28.91 26.06 -0.58
C VAL A 750 29.17 26.50 -2.02
N ALA A 751 28.68 27.66 -2.43
CA ALA A 751 28.94 28.22 -3.76
C ALA A 751 30.44 28.40 -4.04
N MET A 752 31.20 29.01 -3.12
CA MET A 752 32.63 29.23 -3.25
C MET A 752 33.42 27.92 -3.32
N GLN A 753 33.05 26.92 -2.50
CA GLN A 753 33.68 25.59 -2.59
C GLN A 753 33.36 24.91 -3.94
N PHE A 754 32.11 25.01 -4.42
CA PHE A 754 31.69 24.44 -5.70
C PHE A 754 32.45 25.08 -6.85
N ILE A 755 32.50 26.40 -6.92
CA ILE A 755 33.27 27.18 -7.93
C ILE A 755 34.72 26.76 -7.91
N SER A 756 35.34 26.60 -6.73
CA SER A 756 36.75 26.19 -6.60
C SER A 756 37.05 24.78 -7.11
N CYS A 757 36.05 23.92 -7.16
CA CYS A 757 36.14 22.52 -7.60
C CYS A 757 35.76 22.31 -9.06
N THR A 758 34.99 23.24 -9.64
CA THR A 758 34.35 23.09 -10.95
C THR A 758 34.82 24.18 -11.89
N PRO A 759 35.41 23.86 -13.06
CA PRO A 759 35.77 24.88 -14.05
C PRO A 759 34.51 25.47 -14.67
N LEU A 760 34.09 26.64 -14.18
CA LEU A 760 32.93 27.43 -14.67
C LEU A 760 33.46 28.68 -15.42
N SER A 761 32.64 29.17 -16.37
CA SER A 761 32.88 30.50 -16.96
C SER A 761 32.39 31.60 -16.02
N ASP A 762 33.01 32.79 -16.08
CA ASP A 762 32.55 33.95 -15.29
C ASP A 762 31.09 34.30 -15.57
N GLU A 763 30.68 34.20 -16.84
CA GLU A 763 29.26 34.42 -17.24
C GLU A 763 28.31 33.46 -16.54
N LEU A 764 28.63 32.17 -16.44
CA LEU A 764 27.79 31.19 -15.77
C LEU A 764 27.79 31.41 -14.26
N ILE A 765 28.88 31.79 -13.66
CA ILE A 765 28.99 32.16 -12.24
C ILE A 765 28.04 33.35 -11.95
N GLN A 766 28.14 34.39 -12.76
CA GLN A 766 27.33 35.59 -12.61
C GLN A 766 25.84 35.29 -12.78
N ARG A 767 25.48 34.50 -13.78
CA ARG A 767 24.05 34.06 -13.98
C ARG A 767 23.54 33.26 -12.79
N ALA A 768 24.32 32.39 -12.22
CA ALA A 768 23.90 31.48 -11.14
C ALA A 768 23.90 32.18 -9.77
N PHE A 769 24.94 32.91 -9.42
CA PHE A 769 25.17 33.39 -8.05
C PHE A 769 25.16 34.91 -7.92
N GLY A 770 25.11 35.66 -9.05
CA GLY A 770 25.24 37.13 -9.06
C GLY A 770 26.71 37.59 -8.98
N GLU A 771 26.91 38.90 -8.89
CA GLU A 771 28.27 39.44 -8.59
C GLU A 771 28.63 39.06 -7.15
N PRO A 772 29.83 38.54 -6.87
CA PRO A 772 30.29 38.36 -5.51
C PRO A 772 30.27 39.73 -4.81
N GLU A 773 29.48 39.83 -3.72
CA GLU A 773 29.58 41.02 -2.85
C GLU A 773 31.03 41.11 -2.33
N GLU A 774 31.68 42.28 -2.54
CA GLU A 774 33.07 42.59 -2.11
C GLU A 774 33.22 42.54 -0.58
#